data_b8b8c1989c66e3959e70ee23dd2dd57d
#
_entry.id   b8b8c1989c66e3959e70ee23dd2dd57d
#
_cell.length_a   1.000
_cell.length_b   1.000
_cell.length_c   1.000
_cell.angle_alpha   90.00
_cell.angle_beta   90.00
_cell.angle_gamma   90.00
#
_symmetry.space_group_name_H-M   'P 1'
#
loop_
_entity.id
_entity.type
_entity.pdbx_description
1 polymer ?
#
loop_
_entity_poly.entity_id
_entity_poly.type
_entity_poly.pdbx_seq_one_letter_code
_entity_poly.pdbx_strand_id
1 'polypeptide(L)'
;MFLVGGWVRMDVVGLLVLSALALTGLVGTEEALSGFSSPAVITVWAMFILSAGLSRTGLAHRIGQPLLRFSRSHEALLLAALMLGASLLSALINTVTVAAILLPAAMELSRRSGRSPSRLLMPLALGCMLGGPFTAISTPPNILVTDALSTAGLEPFALFDFTPITAAIVVAGVAFVALVGRHLLPDRTPGPGAESKGELESSYELGEHLFGTRIRPGSPLAGRTLAESRLGSALHLTVVAIRRDGELELGPRTTDVLRAGDTLILHGRPDHLKRLHGREHLRVEPPEAIDEETRSRLEVAEAGIGEGSPLVGSTLEESGLRREHRVHVLALAERGKTEEPADELRRRRVAAGDRLLLQGERAALEEVSRRGLVGELRFVDRAQADALSGGGAELIPVRVPKGSVLVDRDLVESRLGNAFGLTVVGIVRDEDHLAMPSPEETVRAGDLLLLQGSARELEVLEGLQELEISPQTPAQAAELESQQVGVTEVLLSPRTRLAGRTLAELLFRDRYGLTVLAVWREGHAHRAGLQDLPLHFGDALLVYGHRRRLEALARDPDFLVLDQAAARTPRLEKARAAAAIMLAVLAAAMLGLVPIAIAALTGAALMVLVGCLSMEEAYRAIDWKVVFLIAGLLPLGAAIENTGAARIGAQALLAAVGDFGPRWVVATLFAVTVIGTQVIPTAALVVLMAPVTLSASATLGISPHLLMMTVAISASSSFASPLSHPAHLLVMGPGGYRFLDYVKVGAPLTVLVFLVSVALLPVLWPP
;
A
#
# COMPACT_ATOMS: atom_id res chain seq x y z
N MET A 1 -10.91 20.40 5.63
CA MET A 1 -11.15 20.01 4.22
C MET A 1 -9.93 19.27 3.63
N PHE A 2 -8.71 19.81 3.65
CA PHE A 2 -7.50 19.16 3.14
C PHE A 2 -7.11 17.85 3.86
N LEU A 3 -7.30 17.78 5.18
CA LEU A 3 -7.04 16.58 5.97
C LEU A 3 -8.05 15.46 5.70
N VAL A 4 -9.30 15.82 5.39
CA VAL A 4 -10.40 14.86 5.16
C VAL A 4 -10.34 14.26 3.75
N GLY A 5 -9.95 15.06 2.75
CA GLY A 5 -9.89 14.62 1.36
C GLY A 5 -8.68 13.76 1.01
N GLY A 6 -7.67 13.67 1.89
CA GLY A 6 -6.45 12.93 1.61
C GLY A 6 -5.60 13.48 0.44
N TRP A 7 -5.97 14.63 -0.10
CA TRP A 7 -5.35 15.23 -1.29
C TRP A 7 -3.98 15.86 -1.01
N VAL A 8 -3.74 16.20 0.25
CA VAL A 8 -2.49 16.83 0.70
C VAL A 8 -1.96 16.06 1.90
N ARG A 9 -0.65 15.85 1.95
CA ARG A 9 0.01 15.17 3.06
C ARG A 9 -0.15 15.96 4.36
N MET A 10 -0.31 15.26 5.49
CA MET A 10 -0.59 15.86 6.80
C MET A 10 0.50 16.86 7.25
N ASP A 11 1.76 16.58 6.98
CA ASP A 11 2.89 17.46 7.27
C ASP A 11 2.81 18.79 6.49
N VAL A 12 2.43 18.70 5.20
CA VAL A 12 2.23 19.88 4.35
C VAL A 12 1.03 20.72 4.83
N VAL A 13 -0.05 20.06 5.28
CA VAL A 13 -1.21 20.79 5.86
C VAL A 13 -0.81 21.59 7.09
N GLY A 14 -0.01 21.01 8.00
CA GLY A 14 0.53 21.72 9.15
C GLY A 14 1.30 22.98 8.74
N LEU A 15 2.21 22.85 7.77
CA LEU A 15 3.01 23.97 7.25
C LEU A 15 2.14 25.03 6.53
N LEU A 16 1.12 24.61 5.77
CA LEU A 16 0.20 25.55 5.11
C LEU A 16 -0.63 26.34 6.13
N VAL A 17 -1.12 25.68 7.18
CA VAL A 17 -1.87 26.36 8.25
C VAL A 17 -0.97 27.37 8.96
N LEU A 18 0.25 26.97 9.34
CA LEU A 18 1.23 27.86 9.95
C LEU A 18 1.50 29.10 9.06
N SER A 19 1.78 28.85 7.76
CA SER A 19 2.04 29.92 6.81
C SER A 19 0.82 30.85 6.66
N ALA A 20 -0.38 30.30 6.58
CA ALA A 20 -1.62 31.08 6.48
C ALA A 20 -1.84 31.96 7.71
N LEU A 21 -1.62 31.42 8.91
CA LEU A 21 -1.77 32.17 10.18
C LEU A 21 -0.77 33.34 10.25
N ALA A 22 0.48 33.13 9.86
CA ALA A 22 1.50 34.18 9.83
C ALA A 22 1.21 35.23 8.75
N LEU A 23 0.84 34.83 7.53
CA LEU A 23 0.56 35.73 6.41
C LEU A 23 -0.71 36.55 6.62
N THR A 24 -1.71 36.00 7.31
CA THR A 24 -2.95 36.75 7.64
C THR A 24 -2.80 37.63 8.87
N GLY A 25 -1.66 37.57 9.57
CA GLY A 25 -1.42 38.35 10.78
C GLY A 25 -2.22 37.92 11.98
N LEU A 26 -2.83 36.73 11.96
CA LEU A 26 -3.57 36.17 13.12
C LEU A 26 -2.64 35.79 14.27
N VAL A 27 -1.39 35.47 13.94
CA VAL A 27 -0.30 35.24 14.90
C VAL A 27 0.97 35.95 14.43
N GLY A 28 1.80 36.40 15.38
CA GLY A 28 3.11 36.97 15.07
C GLY A 28 4.08 35.93 14.52
N THR A 29 5.14 36.37 13.83
CA THR A 29 6.12 35.45 13.21
C THR A 29 6.82 34.57 14.25
N GLU A 30 7.19 35.11 15.41
CA GLU A 30 7.82 34.35 16.51
C GLU A 30 6.83 33.31 17.08
N GLU A 31 5.59 33.70 17.27
CA GLU A 31 4.53 32.83 17.76
C GLU A 31 4.18 31.73 16.74
N ALA A 32 4.17 32.05 15.45
CA ALA A 32 3.99 31.08 14.36
C ALA A 32 5.07 30.00 14.39
N LEU A 33 6.33 30.36 14.62
CA LEU A 33 7.47 29.43 14.64
C LEU A 33 7.67 28.74 16.01
N SER A 34 7.05 29.22 17.07
CA SER A 34 7.20 28.69 18.44
C SER A 34 6.83 27.21 18.56
N GLY A 35 5.92 26.72 17.70
CA GLY A 35 5.54 25.32 17.65
C GLY A 35 6.73 24.36 17.45
N PHE A 36 7.75 24.75 16.70
CA PHE A 36 8.93 23.90 16.47
C PHE A 36 9.88 23.83 17.69
N SER A 37 9.82 24.81 18.58
CA SER A 37 10.60 24.83 19.84
C SER A 37 9.76 24.42 21.05
N SER A 38 8.49 24.02 20.84
CA SER A 38 7.60 23.60 21.91
C SER A 38 8.16 22.36 22.64
N PRO A 39 8.14 22.36 24.00
CA PRO A 39 8.51 21.19 24.81
C PRO A 39 7.72 19.94 24.42
N ALA A 40 6.45 20.10 24.01
CA ALA A 40 5.63 18.98 23.55
C ALA A 40 6.20 18.34 22.29
N VAL A 41 6.53 19.14 21.28
CA VAL A 41 7.10 18.63 20.01
C VAL A 41 8.46 17.95 20.25
N ILE A 42 9.31 18.55 21.07
CA ILE A 42 10.60 17.95 21.46
C ILE A 42 10.39 16.61 22.16
N THR A 43 9.44 16.54 23.11
CA THR A 43 9.11 15.28 23.80
C THR A 43 8.62 14.21 22.83
N VAL A 44 7.75 14.56 21.88
CA VAL A 44 7.19 13.61 20.90
C VAL A 44 8.31 12.95 20.08
N TRP A 45 9.23 13.74 19.46
CA TRP A 45 10.26 13.12 18.63
C TRP A 45 11.34 12.42 19.47
N ALA A 46 11.66 12.90 20.68
CA ALA A 46 12.57 12.21 21.58
C ALA A 46 12.00 10.85 22.03
N MET A 47 10.68 10.77 22.30
CA MET A 47 10.00 9.52 22.61
C MET A 47 9.97 8.52 21.46
N PHE A 48 9.91 8.97 20.21
CA PHE A 48 10.09 8.07 19.05
C PHE A 48 11.47 7.40 19.07
N ILE A 49 12.55 8.15 19.38
CA ILE A 49 13.91 7.61 19.48
C ILE A 49 14.02 6.63 20.65
N LEU A 50 13.52 6.98 21.82
CA LEU A 50 13.53 6.12 23.01
C LEU A 50 12.78 4.80 22.75
N SER A 51 11.59 4.88 22.15
CA SER A 51 10.79 3.72 21.77
C SER A 51 11.53 2.81 20.77
N ALA A 52 12.21 3.41 19.80
CA ALA A 52 13.02 2.67 18.83
C ALA A 52 14.22 1.98 19.49
N GLY A 53 14.86 2.63 20.47
CA GLY A 53 15.96 2.04 21.26
C GLY A 53 15.52 0.79 22.02
N LEU A 54 14.38 0.84 22.69
CA LEU A 54 13.80 -0.31 23.37
C LEU A 54 13.44 -1.45 22.41
N SER A 55 12.86 -1.10 21.25
CA SER A 55 12.51 -2.04 20.20
C SER A 55 13.76 -2.71 19.62
N ARG A 56 14.77 -1.92 19.26
CA ARG A 56 16.00 -2.38 18.60
C ARG A 56 16.85 -3.29 19.48
N THR A 57 16.77 -3.11 20.80
CA THR A 57 17.45 -3.97 21.78
C THR A 57 16.67 -5.25 22.10
N GLY A 58 15.50 -5.49 21.49
CA GLY A 58 14.71 -6.70 21.66
C GLY A 58 14.04 -6.84 23.04
N LEU A 59 14.00 -5.77 23.83
CA LEU A 59 13.35 -5.79 25.15
C LEU A 59 11.86 -6.12 25.02
N ALA A 60 11.19 -5.51 24.06
CA ALA A 60 9.77 -5.75 23.77
C ALA A 60 9.50 -7.22 23.34
N HIS A 61 10.41 -7.83 22.58
CA HIS A 61 10.33 -9.24 22.21
C HIS A 61 10.45 -10.17 23.44
N ARG A 62 11.38 -9.87 24.37
CA ARG A 62 11.50 -10.62 25.61
C ARG A 62 10.26 -10.56 26.49
N ILE A 63 9.60 -9.40 26.53
CA ILE A 63 8.34 -9.23 27.27
C ILE A 63 7.19 -9.96 26.56
N GLY A 64 7.19 -10.04 25.23
CA GLY A 64 6.19 -10.76 24.45
C GLY A 64 6.30 -12.29 24.50
N GLN A 65 7.51 -12.84 24.66
CA GLN A 65 7.72 -14.30 24.70
C GLN A 65 6.90 -15.06 25.77
N PRO A 66 6.73 -14.60 27.02
CA PRO A 66 5.89 -15.27 27.99
C PRO A 66 4.44 -15.46 27.56
N LEU A 67 3.92 -14.61 26.65
CA LEU A 67 2.57 -14.73 26.11
C LEU A 67 2.36 -16.07 25.38
N LEU A 68 3.40 -16.63 24.77
CA LEU A 68 3.35 -17.93 24.10
C LEU A 68 3.00 -19.09 25.05
N ARG A 69 3.23 -18.92 26.36
CA ARG A 69 2.85 -19.92 27.39
C ARG A 69 1.34 -20.09 27.50
N PHE A 70 0.57 -19.07 27.12
CA PHE A 70 -0.89 -19.08 27.14
C PHE A 70 -1.50 -19.70 25.88
N SER A 71 -0.72 -20.21 24.93
CA SER A 71 -1.22 -20.77 23.66
C SER A 71 -2.25 -21.90 23.83
N ARG A 72 -2.14 -22.67 24.89
CA ARG A 72 -3.05 -23.78 25.22
C ARG A 72 -4.20 -23.38 26.15
N SER A 73 -4.31 -22.12 26.55
CA SER A 73 -5.33 -21.62 27.46
C SER A 73 -6.69 -21.45 26.76
N HIS A 74 -7.74 -21.22 27.57
CA HIS A 74 -9.03 -20.80 27.03
C HIS A 74 -8.90 -19.49 26.27
N GLU A 75 -9.68 -19.33 25.21
CA GLU A 75 -9.60 -18.16 24.31
C GLU A 75 -9.68 -16.82 25.07
N ALA A 76 -10.63 -16.71 26.00
CA ALA A 76 -10.78 -15.49 26.80
C ALA A 76 -9.51 -15.13 27.59
N LEU A 77 -8.84 -16.11 28.19
CA LEU A 77 -7.60 -15.90 28.94
C LEU A 77 -6.44 -15.53 28.01
N LEU A 78 -6.39 -16.16 26.84
CA LEU A 78 -5.40 -15.86 25.82
C LEU A 78 -5.52 -14.41 25.31
N LEU A 79 -6.76 -13.98 24.98
CA LEU A 79 -7.05 -12.62 24.54
C LEU A 79 -6.74 -11.61 25.65
N ALA A 80 -7.14 -11.90 26.89
CA ALA A 80 -6.83 -11.05 28.03
C ALA A 80 -5.31 -10.88 28.24
N ALA A 81 -4.56 -11.99 28.21
CA ALA A 81 -3.11 -11.96 28.37
C ALA A 81 -2.42 -11.18 27.23
N LEU A 82 -2.86 -11.38 25.97
CA LEU A 82 -2.35 -10.68 24.81
C LEU A 82 -2.61 -9.17 24.90
N MET A 83 -3.84 -8.78 25.22
CA MET A 83 -4.24 -7.38 25.35
C MET A 83 -3.54 -6.69 26.53
N LEU A 84 -3.47 -7.32 27.68
CA LEU A 84 -2.77 -6.77 28.86
C LEU A 84 -1.27 -6.61 28.59
N GLY A 85 -0.64 -7.60 27.97
CA GLY A 85 0.76 -7.51 27.56
C GLY A 85 1.01 -6.38 26.55
N ALA A 86 0.13 -6.25 25.57
CA ALA A 86 0.18 -5.16 24.60
C ALA A 86 -0.04 -3.78 25.24
N SER A 87 -1.03 -3.67 26.15
CA SER A 87 -1.32 -2.42 26.89
C SER A 87 -0.15 -1.99 27.76
N LEU A 88 0.45 -2.93 28.49
CA LEU A 88 1.60 -2.62 29.36
C LEU A 88 2.81 -2.15 28.57
N LEU A 89 3.07 -2.77 27.43
CA LEU A 89 4.14 -2.32 26.53
C LEU A 89 3.84 -0.95 25.93
N SER A 90 2.59 -0.71 25.54
CA SER A 90 2.15 0.55 24.95
C SER A 90 2.14 1.72 25.94
N ALA A 91 2.16 1.46 27.24
CA ALA A 91 2.35 2.47 28.27
C ALA A 91 3.72 3.17 28.21
N LEU A 92 4.72 2.51 27.66
CA LEU A 92 6.13 2.98 27.60
C LEU A 92 6.66 3.17 26.18
N ILE A 93 6.07 2.46 25.21
CA ILE A 93 6.51 2.41 23.83
C ILE A 93 5.35 2.87 22.95
N ASN A 94 5.68 3.59 21.87
CA ASN A 94 4.65 4.02 20.90
C ASN A 94 3.76 2.85 20.45
N THR A 95 2.46 3.07 20.44
CA THR A 95 1.39 2.09 20.13
C THR A 95 1.63 1.32 18.83
N VAL A 96 2.02 2.04 17.75
CA VAL A 96 2.28 1.44 16.43
C VAL A 96 3.50 0.51 16.47
N THR A 97 4.54 0.94 17.20
CA THR A 97 5.76 0.15 17.38
C THR A 97 5.48 -1.14 18.15
N VAL A 98 4.67 -1.08 19.21
CA VAL A 98 4.26 -2.27 19.98
C VAL A 98 3.46 -3.23 19.11
N ALA A 99 2.48 -2.72 18.36
CA ALA A 99 1.70 -3.54 17.44
C ALA A 99 2.58 -4.24 16.40
N ALA A 100 3.53 -3.52 15.79
CA ALA A 100 4.46 -4.09 14.80
C ALA A 100 5.37 -5.17 15.39
N ILE A 101 5.86 -4.99 16.63
CA ILE A 101 6.74 -5.95 17.31
C ILE A 101 5.98 -7.21 17.73
N LEU A 102 4.76 -7.04 18.23
CA LEU A 102 3.96 -8.16 18.73
C LEU A 102 3.20 -8.90 17.61
N LEU A 103 3.06 -8.31 16.43
CA LEU A 103 2.37 -8.93 15.29
C LEU A 103 2.95 -10.31 14.94
N PRO A 104 4.27 -10.49 14.73
CA PRO A 104 4.83 -11.82 14.47
C PRO A 104 4.60 -12.80 15.62
N ALA A 105 4.69 -12.33 16.87
CA ALA A 105 4.43 -13.17 18.04
C ALA A 105 2.95 -13.60 18.13
N ALA A 106 2.02 -12.70 17.78
CA ALA A 106 0.60 -13.00 17.72
C ALA A 106 0.26 -13.97 16.57
N MET A 107 0.93 -13.83 15.43
CA MET A 107 0.83 -14.79 14.32
C MET A 107 1.32 -16.18 14.75
N GLU A 108 2.48 -16.26 15.40
CA GLU A 108 3.00 -17.52 15.95
C GLU A 108 2.07 -18.10 17.03
N LEU A 109 1.47 -17.24 17.87
CA LEU A 109 0.50 -17.65 18.86
C LEU A 109 -0.78 -18.21 18.22
N SER A 110 -1.24 -17.60 17.13
CA SER A 110 -2.35 -18.08 16.29
C SER A 110 -2.06 -19.50 15.82
N ARG A 111 -0.89 -19.72 15.25
CA ARG A 111 -0.41 -21.02 14.77
C ARG A 111 -0.42 -22.07 15.88
N ARG A 112 0.26 -21.80 17.00
CA ARG A 112 0.39 -22.76 18.12
C ARG A 112 -0.93 -23.07 18.81
N SER A 113 -1.87 -22.13 18.80
CA SER A 113 -3.18 -22.29 19.42
C SER A 113 -4.24 -22.90 18.49
N GLY A 114 -3.94 -22.99 17.18
CA GLY A 114 -4.90 -23.44 16.16
C GLY A 114 -6.07 -22.48 15.95
N ARG A 115 -5.92 -21.20 16.36
CA ARG A 115 -6.95 -20.17 16.21
C ARG A 115 -6.64 -19.27 15.03
N SER A 116 -7.67 -18.76 14.36
CA SER A 116 -7.47 -17.86 13.24
C SER A 116 -6.75 -16.56 13.65
N PRO A 117 -5.84 -16.01 12.85
CA PRO A 117 -5.19 -14.73 13.11
C PRO A 117 -6.19 -13.59 13.34
N SER A 118 -7.34 -13.64 12.65
CA SER A 118 -8.41 -12.66 12.80
C SER A 118 -9.01 -12.61 14.22
N ARG A 119 -8.84 -13.63 15.02
CA ARG A 119 -9.28 -13.65 16.43
C ARG A 119 -8.25 -13.05 17.38
N LEU A 120 -6.98 -12.92 16.97
CA LEU A 120 -5.90 -12.45 17.84
C LEU A 120 -5.39 -11.05 17.48
N LEU A 121 -5.34 -10.72 16.19
CA LEU A 121 -4.69 -9.49 15.72
C LEU A 121 -5.47 -8.22 16.02
N MET A 122 -6.80 -8.22 15.91
CA MET A 122 -7.60 -7.05 16.31
C MET A 122 -7.54 -6.82 17.82
N PRO A 123 -7.71 -7.83 18.71
CA PRO A 123 -7.45 -7.69 20.13
C PRO A 123 -6.06 -7.16 20.46
N LEU A 124 -5.01 -7.60 19.73
CA LEU A 124 -3.67 -7.05 19.88
C LEU A 124 -3.66 -5.53 19.62
N ALA A 125 -4.20 -5.08 18.49
CA ALA A 125 -4.23 -3.67 18.14
C ALA A 125 -5.06 -2.86 19.17
N LEU A 126 -6.23 -3.36 19.56
CA LEU A 126 -7.07 -2.75 20.59
C LEU A 126 -6.34 -2.68 21.94
N GLY A 127 -5.63 -3.73 22.35
CA GLY A 127 -4.80 -3.72 23.55
C GLY A 127 -3.72 -2.66 23.51
N CYS A 128 -3.02 -2.52 22.38
CA CYS A 128 -2.02 -1.46 22.21
C CYS A 128 -2.66 -0.06 22.34
N MET A 129 -3.84 0.15 21.76
CA MET A 129 -4.52 1.45 21.78
C MET A 129 -5.10 1.78 23.18
N LEU A 130 -5.67 0.81 23.86
CA LEU A 130 -6.17 0.97 25.23
C LEU A 130 -5.03 1.33 26.21
N GLY A 131 -3.85 0.75 26.03
CA GLY A 131 -2.66 1.05 26.83
C GLY A 131 -1.95 2.34 26.44
N GLY A 132 -2.24 2.88 25.26
CA GLY A 132 -1.63 4.11 24.76
C GLY A 132 -1.67 5.26 25.76
N PRO A 133 -2.82 5.67 26.29
CA PRO A 133 -2.92 6.83 27.18
C PRO A 133 -2.48 6.60 28.63
N PHE A 134 -1.70 5.56 28.94
CA PHE A 134 -1.36 5.18 30.32
C PHE A 134 -0.46 6.19 31.05
N THR A 135 0.43 6.87 30.34
CA THR A 135 1.33 7.89 30.91
C THR A 135 1.22 9.20 30.13
N ALA A 136 1.63 10.30 30.73
CA ALA A 136 1.65 11.62 30.09
C ALA A 136 2.50 11.69 28.81
N ILE A 137 3.40 10.73 28.58
CA ILE A 137 4.37 10.73 27.45
C ILE A 137 4.13 9.66 26.40
N SER A 138 3.20 8.75 26.64
CA SER A 138 3.01 7.56 25.78
C SER A 138 2.33 7.87 24.44
N THR A 139 1.52 8.94 24.39
CA THR A 139 0.81 9.37 23.18
C THR A 139 0.87 10.89 22.98
N PRO A 140 0.88 11.37 21.72
CA PRO A 140 0.83 12.80 21.44
C PRO A 140 -0.33 13.55 22.10
N PRO A 141 -1.58 13.04 22.15
CA PRO A 141 -2.67 13.68 22.87
C PRO A 141 -2.36 14.04 24.33
N ASN A 142 -1.77 13.11 25.07
CA ASN A 142 -1.43 13.32 26.49
C ASN A 142 -0.36 14.41 26.66
N ILE A 143 0.66 14.39 25.80
CA ILE A 143 1.72 15.40 25.79
C ILE A 143 1.15 16.78 25.51
N LEU A 144 0.26 16.89 24.50
CA LEU A 144 -0.33 18.17 24.07
C LEU A 144 -1.28 18.78 25.10
N VAL A 145 -2.10 17.98 25.78
CA VAL A 145 -2.97 18.52 26.85
C VAL A 145 -2.16 18.96 28.06
N THR A 146 -1.07 18.26 28.37
CA THR A 146 -0.15 18.63 29.46
C THR A 146 0.58 19.94 29.14
N ASP A 147 1.05 20.12 27.90
CA ASP A 147 1.68 21.34 27.41
C ASP A 147 0.69 22.52 27.37
N ALA A 148 -0.54 22.29 26.95
CA ALA A 148 -1.59 23.32 26.92
C ALA A 148 -1.92 23.85 28.33
N LEU A 149 -2.00 22.98 29.34
CA LEU A 149 -2.16 23.42 30.75
C LEU A 149 -0.96 24.26 31.20
N SER A 150 0.26 23.82 30.93
CA SER A 150 1.47 24.55 31.27
C SER A 150 1.52 25.93 30.60
N THR A 151 1.16 26.01 29.33
CA THR A 151 1.09 27.26 28.55
C THR A 151 0.03 28.22 29.12
N ALA A 152 -1.08 27.69 29.62
CA ALA A 152 -2.12 28.47 30.30
C ALA A 152 -1.74 28.88 31.75
N GLY A 153 -0.52 28.55 32.18
CA GLY A 153 -0.06 28.89 33.57
C GLY A 153 -0.67 27.97 34.63
N LEU A 154 -1.24 26.85 34.26
CA LEU A 154 -1.83 25.85 35.16
C LEU A 154 -0.81 24.72 35.42
N GLU A 155 -1.04 23.97 36.51
CA GLU A 155 -0.20 22.83 36.82
C GLU A 155 -0.31 21.74 35.73
N PRO A 156 0.80 21.34 35.11
CA PRO A 156 0.76 20.28 34.08
C PRO A 156 0.48 18.93 34.73
N PHE A 157 -0.10 17.99 33.92
CA PHE A 157 -0.29 16.62 34.40
C PHE A 157 1.04 15.95 34.74
N ALA A 158 1.09 15.31 35.89
CA ALA A 158 2.19 14.42 36.28
C ALA A 158 2.20 13.16 35.41
N LEU A 159 3.35 12.46 35.41
CA LEU A 159 3.58 11.31 34.54
C LEU A 159 2.50 10.23 34.60
N PHE A 160 1.96 9.96 35.80
CA PHE A 160 1.00 8.88 36.07
C PHE A 160 -0.43 9.36 36.34
N ASP A 161 -0.75 10.64 36.12
CA ASP A 161 -2.12 11.16 36.33
C ASP A 161 -3.14 10.49 35.40
N PHE A 162 -2.71 10.07 34.24
CA PHE A 162 -3.53 9.30 33.30
C PHE A 162 -3.76 7.85 33.71
N THR A 163 -2.90 7.30 34.59
CA THR A 163 -2.90 5.88 34.94
C THR A 163 -4.21 5.41 35.58
N PRO A 164 -4.82 6.11 36.54
CA PRO A 164 -6.04 5.62 37.21
C PRO A 164 -7.20 5.39 36.25
N ILE A 165 -7.48 6.37 35.40
CA ILE A 165 -8.56 6.26 34.41
C ILE A 165 -8.21 5.24 33.31
N THR A 166 -6.98 5.25 32.82
CA THR A 166 -6.56 4.31 31.77
C THR A 166 -6.53 2.87 32.28
N ALA A 167 -6.12 2.62 33.53
CA ALA A 167 -6.18 1.29 34.12
C ALA A 167 -7.63 0.75 34.17
N ALA A 168 -8.59 1.59 34.57
CA ALA A 168 -10.00 1.22 34.56
C ALA A 168 -10.49 0.91 33.13
N ILE A 169 -10.12 1.75 32.17
CA ILE A 169 -10.45 1.55 30.75
C ILE A 169 -9.83 0.26 30.20
N VAL A 170 -8.56 0.00 30.50
CA VAL A 170 -7.87 -1.24 30.08
C VAL A 170 -8.57 -2.46 30.67
N VAL A 171 -8.86 -2.47 31.97
CA VAL A 171 -9.56 -3.59 32.61
C VAL A 171 -10.93 -3.80 32.00
N ALA A 172 -11.73 -2.75 31.85
CA ALA A 172 -13.06 -2.83 31.23
C ALA A 172 -12.98 -3.29 29.76
N GLY A 173 -12.06 -2.73 28.97
CA GLY A 173 -11.88 -3.07 27.56
C GLY A 173 -11.38 -4.49 27.35
N VAL A 174 -10.42 -4.95 28.15
CA VAL A 174 -9.93 -6.35 28.12
C VAL A 174 -11.05 -7.29 28.52
N ALA A 175 -11.80 -7.01 29.58
CA ALA A 175 -12.95 -7.81 29.99
C ALA A 175 -14.02 -7.86 28.89
N PHE A 176 -14.34 -6.71 28.29
CA PHE A 176 -15.29 -6.65 27.18
C PHE A 176 -14.85 -7.50 25.99
N VAL A 177 -13.60 -7.36 25.51
CA VAL A 177 -13.13 -8.12 24.35
C VAL A 177 -13.03 -9.61 24.67
N ALA A 178 -12.55 -9.99 25.85
CA ALA A 178 -12.42 -11.38 26.26
C ALA A 178 -13.77 -12.09 26.47
N LEU A 179 -14.80 -11.39 26.93
CA LEU A 179 -16.11 -11.99 27.24
C LEU A 179 -17.13 -11.81 26.13
N VAL A 180 -17.23 -10.62 25.54
CA VAL A 180 -18.24 -10.25 24.54
C VAL A 180 -17.62 -10.10 23.16
N GLY A 181 -16.56 -9.32 23.05
CA GLY A 181 -15.92 -8.98 21.78
C GLY A 181 -15.43 -10.18 20.99
N ARG A 182 -14.99 -11.26 21.67
CA ARG A 182 -14.59 -12.52 21.02
C ARG A 182 -15.69 -13.12 20.14
N HIS A 183 -16.95 -12.89 20.45
CA HIS A 183 -18.09 -13.37 19.65
C HIS A 183 -18.39 -12.46 18.46
N LEU A 184 -17.91 -11.21 18.49
CA LEU A 184 -18.03 -10.23 17.40
C LEU A 184 -16.84 -10.28 16.43
N LEU A 185 -15.72 -10.88 16.87
CA LEU A 185 -14.53 -11.02 16.03
C LEU A 185 -14.84 -11.98 14.87
N PRO A 186 -14.44 -11.63 13.64
CA PRO A 186 -14.59 -12.53 12.52
C PRO A 186 -13.69 -13.76 12.71
N ASP A 187 -14.20 -14.91 12.35
CA ASP A 187 -13.43 -16.14 12.26
C ASP A 187 -13.05 -16.33 10.79
N ARG A 188 -12.04 -15.61 10.37
CA ARG A 188 -11.46 -15.79 9.04
C ARG A 188 -10.11 -16.45 9.28
N THR A 189 -10.05 -17.71 8.97
CA THR A 189 -8.79 -18.31 8.63
C THR A 189 -8.32 -17.55 7.37
N PRO A 190 -7.19 -16.85 7.39
CA PRO A 190 -6.49 -16.61 6.14
C PRO A 190 -6.43 -17.98 5.49
N GLY A 191 -6.71 -18.07 4.17
CA GLY A 191 -6.77 -19.38 3.51
C GLY A 191 -5.63 -20.28 3.98
N PRO A 192 -5.81 -21.59 4.03
CA PRO A 192 -4.96 -22.52 4.76
C PRO A 192 -3.50 -22.20 4.51
N GLY A 193 -2.77 -21.74 5.52
CA GLY A 193 -1.36 -21.54 5.40
C GLY A 193 -0.68 -20.49 6.18
N ALA A 194 -0.58 -20.70 7.43
CA ALA A 194 0.44 -20.06 8.24
C ALA A 194 1.13 -21.11 9.11
N GLU A 195 1.40 -22.23 8.59
CA GLU A 195 2.15 -23.26 9.27
C GLU A 195 3.43 -23.49 8.51
N SER A 196 4.50 -23.74 9.15
CA SER A 196 5.86 -24.11 8.73
C SER A 196 6.20 -23.97 7.23
N LYS A 197 7.46 -23.99 6.85
CA LYS A 197 7.95 -23.75 5.46
C LYS A 197 7.14 -24.44 4.33
N GLY A 198 6.44 -25.54 4.62
CA GLY A 198 5.54 -26.22 3.66
C GLY A 198 4.13 -25.61 3.56
N GLU A 199 3.78 -24.65 4.42
CA GLU A 199 2.42 -24.11 4.51
C GLU A 199 2.24 -22.75 3.84
N LEU A 200 3.29 -21.95 3.71
CA LEU A 200 3.30 -20.86 2.74
C LEU A 200 3.07 -21.42 1.33
N GLU A 201 3.66 -22.58 1.00
CA GLU A 201 3.41 -23.28 -0.26
C GLU A 201 1.95 -23.70 -0.41
N SER A 202 1.29 -24.21 0.66
CA SER A 202 -0.09 -24.64 0.60
C SER A 202 -1.09 -23.50 0.65
N SER A 203 -0.82 -22.42 1.40
CA SER A 203 -1.72 -21.24 1.47
C SER A 203 -1.79 -20.46 0.20
N TYR A 204 -0.64 -20.35 -0.44
CA TYR A 204 -0.55 -19.72 -1.74
C TYR A 204 -0.63 -20.75 -2.86
N GLU A 205 -0.98 -22.04 -2.58
CA GLU A 205 -1.06 -23.15 -3.56
C GLU A 205 0.14 -23.13 -4.53
N LEU A 206 1.33 -22.83 -4.01
CA LEU A 206 2.53 -22.64 -4.84
C LEU A 206 2.95 -23.92 -5.55
N GLY A 207 2.78 -25.07 -4.88
CA GLY A 207 3.17 -26.36 -5.43
C GLY A 207 2.36 -26.79 -6.67
N GLU A 208 1.09 -26.37 -6.78
CA GLU A 208 0.22 -26.66 -7.93
C GLU A 208 0.47 -25.73 -9.11
N HIS A 209 1.21 -24.62 -8.91
CA HIS A 209 1.42 -23.56 -9.89
C HIS A 209 2.86 -23.40 -10.33
N LEU A 210 3.79 -24.21 -9.81
CA LEU A 210 5.17 -24.29 -10.29
C LEU A 210 5.33 -25.42 -11.27
N PHE A 211 5.82 -25.10 -12.47
CA PHE A 211 6.10 -26.10 -13.50
C PHE A 211 7.34 -25.71 -14.32
N GLY A 212 7.98 -26.72 -14.93
CA GLY A 212 9.13 -26.52 -15.79
C GLY A 212 8.73 -26.51 -17.26
N THR A 213 9.44 -25.72 -18.06
CA THR A 213 9.38 -25.80 -19.52
C THR A 213 10.76 -25.62 -20.10
N ARG A 214 11.05 -26.33 -21.22
CA ARG A 214 12.38 -26.33 -21.85
C ARG A 214 12.31 -25.60 -23.17
N ILE A 215 13.32 -24.77 -23.44
CA ILE A 215 13.53 -24.13 -24.74
C ILE A 215 14.23 -25.11 -25.63
N ARG A 216 13.56 -25.52 -26.71
CA ARG A 216 14.13 -26.47 -27.68
C ARG A 216 15.26 -25.85 -28.53
N PRO A 217 16.22 -26.61 -29.01
CA PRO A 217 17.13 -26.14 -30.05
C PRO A 217 16.34 -25.72 -31.28
N GLY A 218 16.60 -24.51 -31.77
CA GLY A 218 15.86 -23.94 -32.91
C GLY A 218 14.60 -23.16 -32.54
N SER A 219 14.21 -23.12 -31.26
CA SER A 219 13.07 -22.31 -30.84
C SER A 219 13.30 -20.82 -31.10
N PRO A 220 12.30 -20.08 -31.62
CA PRO A 220 12.37 -18.64 -31.84
C PRO A 220 12.58 -17.82 -30.56
N LEU A 221 12.36 -18.42 -29.37
CA LEU A 221 12.65 -17.78 -28.08
C LEU A 221 14.14 -17.77 -27.73
N ALA A 222 14.97 -18.62 -28.37
CA ALA A 222 16.40 -18.60 -28.13
C ALA A 222 17.05 -17.35 -28.71
N GLY A 223 17.86 -16.65 -27.90
CA GLY A 223 18.48 -15.38 -28.26
C GLY A 223 17.65 -14.14 -27.90
N ARG A 224 16.42 -14.32 -27.42
CA ARG A 224 15.56 -13.21 -26.93
C ARG A 224 15.74 -12.99 -25.45
N THR A 225 15.51 -11.76 -25.01
CA THR A 225 15.47 -11.45 -23.59
C THR A 225 14.19 -12.00 -22.95
N LEU A 226 14.19 -12.13 -21.63
CA LEU A 226 13.01 -12.56 -20.89
C LEU A 226 11.83 -11.60 -21.08
N ALA A 227 12.07 -10.30 -21.22
CA ALA A 227 11.03 -9.33 -21.55
C ALA A 227 10.42 -9.58 -22.93
N GLU A 228 11.26 -9.81 -23.95
CA GLU A 228 10.84 -10.08 -25.33
C GLU A 228 10.12 -11.43 -25.49
N SER A 229 10.32 -12.37 -24.58
CA SER A 229 9.62 -13.67 -24.57
C SER A 229 8.12 -13.56 -24.32
N ARG A 230 7.65 -12.44 -23.81
CA ARG A 230 6.24 -12.15 -23.51
C ARG A 230 5.53 -13.16 -22.58
N LEU A 231 6.26 -14.05 -21.91
CA LEU A 231 5.71 -15.06 -20.97
C LEU A 231 4.84 -14.40 -19.87
N GLY A 232 5.27 -13.25 -19.36
CA GLY A 232 4.52 -12.51 -18.35
C GLY A 232 3.29 -11.82 -18.91
N SER A 233 3.43 -11.03 -19.97
CA SER A 233 2.35 -10.22 -20.53
C SER A 233 1.31 -11.05 -21.31
N ALA A 234 1.74 -12.10 -22.03
CA ALA A 234 0.86 -12.92 -22.84
C ALA A 234 0.16 -14.03 -22.05
N LEU A 235 0.91 -14.72 -21.18
CA LEU A 235 0.43 -15.93 -20.50
C LEU A 235 0.22 -15.75 -19.00
N HIS A 236 0.55 -14.58 -18.45
CA HIS A 236 0.57 -14.33 -17.00
C HIS A 236 1.43 -15.32 -16.21
N LEU A 237 2.54 -15.78 -16.85
CA LEU A 237 3.49 -16.69 -16.25
C LEU A 237 4.72 -15.93 -15.78
N THR A 238 5.11 -16.14 -14.54
CA THR A 238 6.31 -15.52 -13.96
C THR A 238 7.47 -16.52 -14.01
N VAL A 239 8.56 -16.16 -14.67
CA VAL A 239 9.80 -16.96 -14.64
C VAL A 239 10.47 -16.75 -13.29
N VAL A 240 10.52 -17.80 -12.49
CA VAL A 240 11.10 -17.80 -11.13
C VAL A 240 12.59 -18.11 -11.17
N ALA A 241 12.97 -19.04 -12.06
CA ALA A 241 14.35 -19.43 -12.24
C ALA A 241 14.61 -19.93 -13.66
N ILE A 242 15.86 -19.89 -14.07
CA ILE A 242 16.38 -20.50 -15.31
C ILE A 242 17.42 -21.55 -14.92
N ARG A 243 17.25 -22.80 -15.35
CA ARG A 243 18.27 -23.82 -15.21
C ARG A 243 19.05 -23.91 -16.53
N ARG A 244 20.35 -23.63 -16.46
CA ARG A 244 21.28 -23.61 -17.59
C ARG A 244 22.49 -24.45 -17.25
N ASP A 245 22.82 -25.43 -18.10
CA ASP A 245 24.00 -26.32 -17.95
C ASP A 245 24.11 -26.96 -16.53
N GLY A 246 22.98 -27.26 -15.90
CA GLY A 246 22.90 -27.83 -14.55
C GLY A 246 22.93 -26.79 -13.41
N GLU A 247 23.28 -25.55 -13.68
CA GLU A 247 23.22 -24.47 -12.72
C GLU A 247 21.84 -23.80 -12.71
N LEU A 248 21.36 -23.42 -11.52
CA LEU A 248 20.06 -22.79 -11.32
C LEU A 248 20.25 -21.28 -11.08
N GLU A 249 19.89 -20.47 -12.07
CA GLU A 249 19.85 -19.02 -11.99
C GLU A 249 18.49 -18.57 -11.48
N LEU A 250 18.48 -17.92 -10.29
CA LEU A 250 17.28 -17.56 -9.57
C LEU A 250 16.96 -16.08 -9.73
N GLY A 251 15.66 -15.77 -9.92
CA GLY A 251 15.19 -14.41 -10.11
C GLY A 251 15.80 -13.74 -11.34
N PRO A 252 15.74 -14.36 -12.53
CA PRO A 252 16.36 -13.81 -13.72
C PRO A 252 15.80 -12.42 -14.01
N ARG A 253 16.63 -11.54 -14.56
CA ARG A 253 16.23 -10.18 -14.92
C ARG A 253 15.41 -10.18 -16.20
N THR A 254 14.66 -9.12 -16.41
CA THR A 254 13.91 -8.91 -17.66
C THR A 254 14.81 -8.84 -18.90
N THR A 255 16.06 -8.42 -18.70
CA THR A 255 17.10 -8.31 -19.74
C THR A 255 17.89 -9.60 -19.99
N ASP A 256 17.70 -10.65 -19.18
CA ASP A 256 18.46 -11.89 -19.34
C ASP A 256 18.03 -12.63 -20.61
N VAL A 257 19.02 -13.05 -21.38
CA VAL A 257 18.83 -13.70 -22.68
C VAL A 257 18.57 -15.20 -22.50
N LEU A 258 17.50 -15.69 -23.10
CA LEU A 258 17.11 -17.09 -23.14
C LEU A 258 17.97 -17.83 -24.14
N ARG A 259 18.39 -19.07 -23.81
CA ARG A 259 19.22 -19.91 -24.67
C ARG A 259 18.54 -21.23 -24.96
N ALA A 260 18.89 -21.80 -26.10
CA ALA A 260 18.50 -23.16 -26.45
C ALA A 260 19.00 -24.15 -25.37
N GLY A 261 18.12 -25.00 -24.87
CA GLY A 261 18.42 -25.96 -23.80
C GLY A 261 18.08 -25.44 -22.40
N ASP A 262 17.84 -24.13 -22.22
CA ASP A 262 17.39 -23.58 -20.92
C ASP A 262 16.08 -24.25 -20.47
N THR A 263 16.03 -24.60 -19.19
CA THR A 263 14.77 -25.00 -18.53
C THR A 263 14.27 -23.85 -17.68
N LEU A 264 13.15 -23.28 -18.11
CA LEU A 264 12.48 -22.20 -17.35
C LEU A 264 11.61 -22.81 -16.28
N ILE A 265 11.74 -22.31 -15.06
CA ILE A 265 10.85 -22.63 -13.96
C ILE A 265 9.84 -21.51 -13.85
N LEU A 266 8.59 -21.84 -14.11
CA LEU A 266 7.48 -20.92 -14.23
C LEU A 266 6.54 -21.02 -13.03
N HIS A 267 6.05 -19.89 -12.57
CA HIS A 267 4.94 -19.79 -11.63
C HIS A 267 3.71 -19.21 -12.34
N GLY A 268 2.58 -19.88 -12.20
CA GLY A 268 1.31 -19.50 -12.81
C GLY A 268 0.48 -20.71 -13.20
N ARG A 269 -0.64 -20.47 -13.89
CA ARG A 269 -1.55 -21.56 -14.32
C ARG A 269 -1.00 -22.26 -15.57
N PRO A 270 -0.67 -23.55 -15.48
CA PRO A 270 -0.13 -24.29 -16.62
C PRO A 270 -1.14 -24.44 -17.77
N ASP A 271 -2.45 -24.26 -17.48
CA ASP A 271 -3.51 -24.40 -18.47
C ASP A 271 -3.39 -23.37 -19.61
N HIS A 272 -2.83 -22.18 -19.32
CA HIS A 272 -2.59 -21.18 -20.36
C HIS A 272 -1.58 -21.70 -21.40
N LEU A 273 -0.51 -22.32 -20.93
CA LEU A 273 0.51 -22.89 -21.81
C LEU A 273 0.01 -24.20 -22.47
N LYS A 274 -0.72 -25.07 -21.74
CA LYS A 274 -1.31 -26.30 -22.29
C LYS A 274 -2.25 -26.03 -23.46
N ARG A 275 -2.99 -24.92 -23.42
CA ARG A 275 -3.90 -24.55 -24.51
C ARG A 275 -3.14 -24.14 -25.78
N LEU A 276 -1.95 -23.56 -25.64
CA LEU A 276 -1.10 -23.15 -26.76
C LEU A 276 -0.26 -24.32 -27.30
N HIS A 277 0.13 -25.24 -26.42
CA HIS A 277 1.10 -26.30 -26.80
C HIS A 277 0.52 -27.28 -27.80
N GLY A 278 1.33 -27.54 -28.86
CA GLY A 278 1.09 -28.62 -29.82
C GLY A 278 -0.07 -28.42 -30.79
N ARG A 279 -0.63 -27.23 -30.86
CA ARG A 279 -1.67 -26.84 -31.81
C ARG A 279 -1.22 -25.64 -32.62
N GLU A 280 -1.42 -25.67 -33.91
CA GLU A 280 -1.29 -24.52 -34.79
C GLU A 280 -2.48 -23.59 -34.54
N HIS A 281 -2.25 -22.42 -33.93
CA HIS A 281 -3.33 -21.46 -33.63
C HIS A 281 -3.46 -20.37 -34.67
N LEU A 282 -2.34 -20.06 -35.34
CA LEU A 282 -2.27 -19.12 -36.44
C LEU A 282 -1.32 -19.72 -37.49
N ARG A 283 -1.77 -19.80 -38.73
CA ARG A 283 -0.93 -20.22 -39.85
C ARG A 283 -0.61 -19.02 -40.71
N VAL A 284 0.68 -18.73 -40.86
CA VAL A 284 1.14 -17.67 -41.77
C VAL A 284 0.88 -18.09 -43.19
N GLU A 285 0.17 -17.23 -43.90
CA GLU A 285 -0.06 -17.42 -45.35
C GLU A 285 0.91 -16.52 -46.14
N PRO A 286 1.20 -16.85 -47.38
CA PRO A 286 2.06 -16.00 -48.19
C PRO A 286 1.40 -14.63 -48.47
N PRO A 287 2.19 -13.55 -48.67
CA PRO A 287 1.66 -12.20 -48.88
C PRO A 287 0.64 -12.09 -50.03
N GLU A 288 0.69 -13.01 -50.98
CA GLU A 288 -0.24 -13.09 -52.10
C GLU A 288 -1.64 -13.55 -51.67
N ALA A 289 -1.81 -14.08 -50.47
CA ALA A 289 -3.12 -14.43 -49.92
C ALA A 289 -3.99 -13.18 -49.64
N ILE A 290 -3.39 -11.98 -49.59
CA ILE A 290 -4.11 -10.71 -49.48
C ILE A 290 -4.42 -10.26 -50.93
N ASP A 291 -5.70 -10.27 -51.29
CA ASP A 291 -6.13 -9.75 -52.56
C ASP A 291 -5.99 -8.24 -52.72
N GLU A 292 -6.00 -7.75 -53.95
CA GLU A 292 -5.85 -6.31 -54.24
C GLU A 292 -7.04 -5.47 -53.68
N GLU A 293 -8.21 -6.05 -53.61
CA GLU A 293 -9.40 -5.38 -53.04
C GLU A 293 -9.18 -5.10 -51.56
N THR A 294 -8.76 -6.08 -50.77
CA THR A 294 -8.48 -5.91 -49.38
C THR A 294 -7.34 -4.92 -49.13
N ARG A 295 -6.31 -4.95 -50.00
CA ARG A 295 -5.20 -4.01 -49.92
C ARG A 295 -5.59 -2.58 -50.16
N SER A 296 -6.51 -2.35 -51.12
CA SER A 296 -7.00 -1.01 -51.49
C SER A 296 -7.88 -0.39 -50.43
N ARG A 297 -8.54 -1.19 -49.59
CA ARG A 297 -9.40 -0.72 -48.51
C ARG A 297 -8.62 -0.19 -47.27
N LEU A 298 -7.36 -0.55 -47.12
CA LEU A 298 -6.50 -0.13 -46.01
C LEU A 298 -5.48 0.91 -46.48
N GLU A 299 -5.89 2.17 -46.51
CA GLU A 299 -5.02 3.30 -46.88
C GLU A 299 -4.24 3.84 -45.68
N VAL A 300 -3.09 4.43 -45.94
CA VAL A 300 -2.28 5.08 -44.91
C VAL A 300 -2.15 6.57 -45.21
N ALA A 301 -2.34 7.39 -44.20
CA ALA A 301 -2.20 8.83 -44.32
C ALA A 301 -1.47 9.42 -43.13
N GLU A 302 -0.68 10.43 -43.40
CA GLU A 302 -0.01 11.26 -42.40
C GLU A 302 -0.86 12.50 -42.11
N ALA A 303 -1.04 12.84 -40.83
CA ALA A 303 -1.77 14.03 -40.41
C ALA A 303 -1.14 14.71 -39.20
N GLY A 304 -1.13 16.03 -39.18
CA GLY A 304 -0.65 16.81 -38.02
C GLY A 304 -1.76 17.04 -36.98
N ILE A 305 -1.38 17.21 -35.74
CA ILE A 305 -2.30 17.59 -34.66
C ILE A 305 -2.27 19.11 -34.49
N GLY A 306 -3.40 19.74 -34.75
CA GLY A 306 -3.58 21.21 -34.56
C GLY A 306 -3.77 21.56 -33.08
N GLU A 307 -3.51 22.83 -32.72
CA GLU A 307 -3.70 23.35 -31.36
C GLU A 307 -5.17 23.21 -30.84
N GLY A 308 -6.15 23.22 -31.76
CA GLY A 308 -7.58 23.08 -31.48
C GLY A 308 -8.10 21.65 -31.53
N SER A 309 -7.25 20.64 -31.73
CA SER A 309 -7.67 19.25 -31.81
C SER A 309 -8.13 18.72 -30.45
N PRO A 310 -9.30 18.04 -30.39
CA PRO A 310 -9.76 17.36 -29.17
C PRO A 310 -8.81 16.26 -28.68
N LEU A 311 -7.89 15.79 -29.51
CA LEU A 311 -6.91 14.76 -29.16
C LEU A 311 -5.79 15.28 -28.27
N VAL A 312 -5.56 16.60 -28.21
CA VAL A 312 -4.48 17.19 -27.40
C VAL A 312 -4.71 16.91 -25.92
N GLY A 313 -3.71 16.31 -25.28
CA GLY A 313 -3.74 15.94 -23.86
C GLY A 313 -4.32 14.55 -23.56
N SER A 314 -4.95 13.88 -24.53
CA SER A 314 -5.42 12.50 -24.40
C SER A 314 -4.32 11.49 -24.76
N THR A 315 -4.41 10.28 -24.25
CA THR A 315 -3.63 9.14 -24.75
C THR A 315 -4.28 8.59 -26.03
N LEU A 316 -3.56 7.79 -26.81
CA LEU A 316 -4.12 7.19 -28.01
C LEU A 316 -5.31 6.23 -27.69
N GLU A 317 -5.30 5.62 -26.51
CA GLU A 317 -6.41 4.77 -26.07
C GLU A 317 -7.65 5.61 -25.69
N GLU A 318 -7.45 6.73 -24.98
CA GLU A 318 -8.51 7.69 -24.63
C GLU A 318 -9.06 8.43 -25.85
N SER A 319 -8.29 8.52 -26.94
CA SER A 319 -8.65 9.25 -28.17
C SER A 319 -9.87 8.68 -28.90
N GLY A 320 -10.20 7.42 -28.70
CA GLY A 320 -11.30 6.74 -29.37
C GLY A 320 -11.11 6.49 -30.88
N LEU A 321 -9.98 6.91 -31.48
CA LEU A 321 -9.73 6.83 -32.93
C LEU A 321 -10.02 5.45 -33.52
N ARG A 322 -9.61 4.39 -32.82
CA ARG A 322 -9.85 3.02 -33.27
C ARG A 322 -11.28 2.57 -33.03
N ARG A 323 -11.81 2.84 -31.84
CA ARG A 323 -13.12 2.31 -31.40
C ARG A 323 -14.30 3.03 -32.06
N GLU A 324 -14.21 4.35 -32.17
CA GLU A 324 -15.31 5.18 -32.66
C GLU A 324 -15.19 5.50 -34.15
N HIS A 325 -13.94 5.63 -34.65
CA HIS A 325 -13.69 6.10 -36.01
C HIS A 325 -13.07 5.05 -36.92
N ARG A 326 -12.74 3.83 -36.41
CA ARG A 326 -12.12 2.75 -37.18
C ARG A 326 -10.79 3.17 -37.86
N VAL A 327 -10.02 4.01 -37.16
CA VAL A 327 -8.72 4.49 -37.63
C VAL A 327 -7.66 4.01 -36.65
N HIS A 328 -6.65 3.34 -37.17
CA HIS A 328 -5.50 2.87 -36.39
C HIS A 328 -4.32 3.84 -36.49
N VAL A 329 -3.61 4.07 -35.38
CA VAL A 329 -2.40 4.89 -35.35
C VAL A 329 -1.19 3.96 -35.46
N LEU A 330 -0.41 4.11 -36.55
CA LEU A 330 0.80 3.32 -36.84
C LEU A 330 2.02 3.86 -36.13
N ALA A 331 2.18 5.17 -36.16
CA ALA A 331 3.31 5.87 -35.57
C ALA A 331 2.92 7.29 -35.14
N LEU A 332 3.71 7.83 -34.23
CA LEU A 332 3.62 9.22 -33.80
C LEU A 332 5.02 9.84 -33.87
N ALA A 333 5.17 10.92 -34.59
CA ALA A 333 6.40 11.66 -34.69
C ALA A 333 6.28 13.00 -33.96
N GLU A 334 7.21 13.28 -33.07
CA GLU A 334 7.35 14.58 -32.41
C GLU A 334 8.08 15.55 -33.34
N ARG A 335 7.71 16.81 -33.33
CA ARG A 335 8.34 17.84 -34.17
C ARG A 335 9.85 17.87 -33.95
N GLY A 336 10.62 17.24 -34.87
CA GLY A 336 12.10 17.28 -34.90
C GLY A 336 12.82 16.11 -34.23
N LYS A 337 12.12 15.01 -33.83
CA LYS A 337 12.73 13.78 -33.33
C LYS A 337 12.34 12.54 -34.18
N THR A 338 13.18 11.52 -34.12
CA THR A 338 12.95 10.23 -34.77
C THR A 338 11.75 9.52 -34.16
N GLU A 339 10.98 8.83 -34.97
CA GLU A 339 9.73 8.16 -34.65
C GLU A 339 9.87 7.12 -33.52
N GLU A 340 8.88 7.08 -32.61
CA GLU A 340 8.81 6.10 -31.53
C GLU A 340 7.90 4.93 -31.94
N PRO A 341 8.28 3.67 -31.59
CA PRO A 341 7.47 2.49 -31.89
C PRO A 341 6.13 2.48 -31.16
N ALA A 342 5.11 1.80 -31.71
CA ALA A 342 3.74 1.78 -31.26
C ALA A 342 3.52 1.36 -29.78
N ASP A 343 4.42 0.57 -29.19
CA ASP A 343 4.30 0.12 -27.79
C ASP A 343 4.57 1.22 -26.74
N GLU A 344 5.44 2.19 -27.07
CA GLU A 344 5.67 3.38 -26.21
C GLU A 344 4.54 4.43 -26.37
N LEU A 345 3.86 4.41 -27.51
CA LEU A 345 2.79 5.33 -27.86
C LEU A 345 1.53 5.21 -27.00
N ARG A 346 1.22 4.03 -26.44
CA ARG A 346 -0.02 3.78 -25.67
C ARG A 346 -0.16 4.66 -24.44
N ARG A 347 0.94 5.03 -23.81
CA ARG A 347 0.98 5.83 -22.56
C ARG A 347 1.29 7.30 -22.78
N ARG A 348 1.71 7.66 -23.98
CA ARG A 348 2.06 9.03 -24.31
C ARG A 348 0.80 9.85 -24.58
N ARG A 349 0.78 11.08 -24.10
CA ARG A 349 -0.27 12.04 -24.41
C ARG A 349 0.05 12.77 -25.70
N VAL A 350 -0.94 12.85 -26.57
CA VAL A 350 -0.85 13.57 -27.85
C VAL A 350 -0.69 15.07 -27.57
N ALA A 351 0.26 15.69 -28.25
CA ALA A 351 0.54 17.13 -28.14
C ALA A 351 0.23 17.87 -29.44
N ALA A 352 -0.04 19.17 -29.33
CA ALA A 352 -0.20 20.02 -30.51
C ALA A 352 1.13 20.09 -31.29
N GLY A 353 1.06 19.87 -32.60
CA GLY A 353 2.23 19.81 -33.48
C GLY A 353 2.78 18.39 -33.70
N ASP A 354 2.29 17.39 -32.99
CA ASP A 354 2.60 15.99 -33.27
C ASP A 354 2.05 15.58 -34.67
N ARG A 355 2.71 14.60 -35.28
CA ARG A 355 2.30 14.02 -36.57
C ARG A 355 1.94 12.57 -36.33
N LEU A 356 0.72 12.19 -36.75
CA LEU A 356 0.22 10.83 -36.67
C LEU A 356 0.29 10.16 -38.05
N LEU A 357 0.78 8.95 -38.09
CA LEU A 357 0.62 8.05 -39.23
C LEU A 357 -0.61 7.19 -38.98
N LEU A 358 -1.66 7.37 -39.77
CA LEU A 358 -2.98 6.81 -39.59
C LEU A 358 -3.27 5.76 -40.65
N GLN A 359 -3.92 4.65 -40.30
CA GLN A 359 -4.36 3.63 -41.21
C GLN A 359 -5.85 3.38 -41.05
N GLY A 360 -6.54 3.23 -42.18
CA GLY A 360 -7.97 2.97 -42.20
C GLY A 360 -8.57 3.00 -43.60
N GLU A 361 -9.86 2.82 -43.67
CA GLU A 361 -10.62 3.09 -44.93
C GLU A 361 -10.55 4.58 -45.26
N ARG A 362 -10.40 4.93 -46.51
CA ARG A 362 -10.31 6.34 -46.98
C ARG A 362 -11.40 7.21 -46.40
N ALA A 363 -12.64 6.71 -46.44
CA ALA A 363 -13.81 7.45 -45.91
C ALA A 363 -13.69 7.72 -44.40
N ALA A 364 -13.17 6.78 -43.63
CA ALA A 364 -12.92 6.93 -42.18
C ALA A 364 -11.83 7.95 -41.88
N LEU A 365 -10.72 7.90 -42.63
CA LEU A 365 -9.63 8.88 -42.52
C LEU A 365 -10.11 10.30 -42.86
N GLU A 366 -10.83 10.48 -43.94
CA GLU A 366 -11.39 11.78 -44.32
C GLU A 366 -12.41 12.30 -43.29
N GLU A 367 -13.18 11.41 -42.65
CA GLU A 367 -14.15 11.78 -41.60
C GLU A 367 -13.45 12.29 -40.36
N VAL A 368 -12.36 11.66 -39.91
CA VAL A 368 -11.56 12.08 -38.76
C VAL A 368 -10.94 13.47 -39.02
N SER A 369 -10.49 13.75 -40.25
CA SER A 369 -10.00 15.08 -40.63
C SER A 369 -11.13 16.13 -40.69
N ARG A 370 -12.29 15.77 -41.28
CA ARG A 370 -13.45 16.68 -41.35
C ARG A 370 -13.99 17.05 -39.94
N ARG A 371 -13.93 16.17 -39.02
CA ARG A 371 -14.28 16.44 -37.58
C ARG A 371 -13.26 17.27 -36.83
N GLY A 372 -12.15 17.59 -37.44
CA GLY A 372 -11.08 18.38 -36.82
C GLY A 372 -10.30 17.64 -35.76
N LEU A 373 -10.41 16.29 -35.70
CA LEU A 373 -9.59 15.50 -34.79
C LEU A 373 -8.13 15.53 -35.21
N VAL A 374 -7.88 15.50 -36.51
CA VAL A 374 -6.53 15.67 -37.11
C VAL A 374 -6.58 16.73 -38.22
N GLY A 375 -5.42 17.21 -38.63
CA GLY A 375 -5.28 18.19 -39.69
C GLY A 375 -5.47 17.59 -41.10
N GLU A 376 -4.91 18.25 -42.09
CA GLU A 376 -4.97 17.83 -43.49
C GLU A 376 -4.26 16.47 -43.66
N LEU A 377 -4.89 15.55 -44.39
CA LEU A 377 -4.37 14.23 -44.67
C LEU A 377 -3.43 14.24 -45.85
N ARG A 378 -2.26 13.67 -45.67
CA ARG A 378 -1.34 13.35 -46.74
C ARG A 378 -1.27 11.83 -46.91
N PHE A 379 -1.93 11.30 -47.93
CA PHE A 379 -1.86 9.85 -48.24
C PHE A 379 -0.43 9.48 -48.66
N VAL A 380 0.07 8.39 -48.12
CA VAL A 380 1.41 7.87 -48.35
C VAL A 380 1.34 6.44 -48.86
N ASP A 381 2.28 6.03 -49.69
CA ASP A 381 2.37 4.65 -50.12
C ASP A 381 2.93 3.76 -48.98
N ARG A 382 2.75 2.45 -49.14
CA ARG A 382 3.16 1.47 -48.10
C ARG A 382 4.65 1.47 -47.82
N ALA A 383 5.47 1.64 -48.86
CA ALA A 383 6.92 1.66 -48.66
C ALA A 383 7.36 2.89 -47.85
N GLN A 384 6.68 4.03 -48.08
CA GLN A 384 6.87 5.25 -47.26
C GLN A 384 6.32 5.04 -45.85
N ALA A 385 5.14 4.41 -45.70
CA ALA A 385 4.56 4.12 -44.40
C ALA A 385 5.45 3.20 -43.56
N ASP A 386 6.04 2.18 -44.17
CA ASP A 386 6.92 1.24 -43.50
C ASP A 386 8.25 1.91 -43.08
N ALA A 387 8.81 2.74 -43.94
CA ALA A 387 9.95 3.56 -43.60
C ALA A 387 9.68 4.54 -42.46
N LEU A 388 8.45 5.11 -42.39
CA LEU A 388 8.01 6.06 -41.36
C LEU A 388 7.61 5.36 -40.06
N SER A 389 7.21 4.11 -40.06
CA SER A 389 6.79 3.35 -38.86
C SER A 389 7.90 2.46 -38.27
N GLY A 390 9.12 2.50 -38.84
CA GLY A 390 10.24 1.67 -38.38
C GLY A 390 10.03 0.16 -38.58
N GLY A 391 9.26 -0.26 -39.60
CA GLY A 391 8.93 -1.65 -39.89
C GLY A 391 7.61 -2.14 -39.28
N GLY A 392 6.84 -1.25 -38.67
CA GLY A 392 5.55 -1.58 -38.03
C GLY A 392 4.34 -1.55 -38.97
N ALA A 393 4.53 -1.25 -40.26
CA ALA A 393 3.44 -1.21 -41.24
C ALA A 393 3.27 -2.51 -42.06
N GLU A 394 4.06 -3.53 -41.76
CA GLU A 394 3.98 -4.82 -42.45
C GLU A 394 2.65 -5.52 -42.12
N LEU A 395 1.96 -5.99 -43.17
CA LEU A 395 0.74 -6.78 -43.06
C LEU A 395 1.05 -8.26 -43.19
N ILE A 396 0.80 -9.02 -42.16
CA ILE A 396 1.01 -10.46 -42.11
C ILE A 396 -0.34 -11.15 -42.23
N PRO A 397 -0.62 -11.85 -43.34
CA PRO A 397 -1.83 -12.65 -43.49
C PRO A 397 -1.71 -13.94 -42.68
N VAL A 398 -2.66 -14.20 -41.82
CA VAL A 398 -2.66 -15.35 -40.90
C VAL A 398 -4.02 -16.03 -40.89
N ARG A 399 -4.06 -17.31 -41.23
CA ARG A 399 -5.29 -18.11 -41.20
C ARG A 399 -5.52 -18.74 -39.83
N VAL A 400 -6.78 -18.73 -39.38
CA VAL A 400 -7.20 -19.34 -38.12
C VAL A 400 -7.62 -20.78 -38.34
N PRO A 401 -6.86 -21.79 -37.88
CA PRO A 401 -7.21 -23.20 -37.99
C PRO A 401 -8.45 -23.54 -37.12
N LYS A 402 -9.17 -24.61 -37.52
CA LYS A 402 -10.37 -25.09 -36.78
C LYS A 402 -10.13 -25.45 -35.29
N GLY A 403 -8.91 -25.75 -34.93
CA GLY A 403 -8.53 -26.10 -33.55
C GLY A 403 -7.90 -24.99 -32.77
N SER A 404 -7.91 -23.75 -33.27
CA SER A 404 -7.32 -22.58 -32.63
C SER A 404 -8.09 -22.20 -31.37
N VAL A 405 -7.36 -21.76 -30.34
CA VAL A 405 -7.95 -21.17 -29.11
C VAL A 405 -8.58 -19.82 -29.36
N LEU A 406 -8.36 -19.21 -30.52
CA LEU A 406 -8.92 -17.93 -30.91
C LEU A 406 -10.35 -18.05 -31.45
N VAL A 407 -10.77 -19.25 -31.87
CA VAL A 407 -12.12 -19.47 -32.38
C VAL A 407 -13.15 -19.18 -31.30
N ASP A 408 -14.23 -18.48 -31.68
CA ASP A 408 -15.33 -18.03 -30.82
C ASP A 408 -14.94 -17.02 -29.73
N ARG A 409 -13.76 -16.38 -29.86
CA ARG A 409 -13.37 -15.25 -29.03
C ARG A 409 -13.43 -13.96 -29.79
N ASP A 410 -13.74 -12.86 -29.09
CA ASP A 410 -13.61 -11.54 -29.67
C ASP A 410 -12.13 -11.10 -29.75
N LEU A 411 -11.85 -10.01 -30.46
CA LEU A 411 -10.48 -9.53 -30.66
C LEU A 411 -9.85 -9.03 -29.36
N VAL A 412 -10.60 -8.60 -28.36
CA VAL A 412 -10.10 -8.21 -27.03
C VAL A 412 -9.67 -9.46 -26.26
N GLU A 413 -10.52 -10.48 -26.24
CA GLU A 413 -10.24 -11.76 -25.58
C GLU A 413 -9.11 -12.53 -26.24
N SER A 414 -8.89 -12.33 -27.55
CA SER A 414 -7.77 -12.93 -28.31
C SER A 414 -6.41 -12.47 -27.80
N ARG A 415 -6.36 -11.26 -27.21
CA ARG A 415 -5.15 -10.60 -26.69
C ARG A 415 -4.02 -10.39 -27.69
N LEU A 416 -4.25 -10.60 -28.98
CA LEU A 416 -3.20 -10.43 -30.00
C LEU A 416 -2.55 -9.05 -29.93
N GLY A 417 -3.35 -8.00 -29.73
CA GLY A 417 -2.84 -6.64 -29.58
C GLY A 417 -2.11 -6.39 -28.27
N ASN A 418 -2.72 -6.74 -27.13
CA ASN A 418 -2.19 -6.41 -25.80
C ASN A 418 -1.01 -7.30 -25.38
N ALA A 419 -1.04 -8.59 -25.78
CA ALA A 419 -0.05 -9.56 -25.38
C ALA A 419 1.14 -9.65 -26.33
N PHE A 420 0.88 -9.56 -27.64
CA PHE A 420 1.90 -9.80 -28.67
C PHE A 420 2.22 -8.57 -29.52
N GLY A 421 1.54 -7.43 -29.32
CA GLY A 421 1.73 -6.26 -30.16
C GLY A 421 1.15 -6.39 -31.58
N LEU A 422 0.44 -7.51 -31.86
CA LEU A 422 -0.14 -7.82 -33.17
C LEU A 422 -1.54 -7.26 -33.30
N THR A 423 -1.72 -6.24 -34.12
CA THR A 423 -3.04 -5.59 -34.31
C THR A 423 -3.78 -6.22 -35.49
N VAL A 424 -5.01 -6.69 -35.27
CA VAL A 424 -5.88 -7.16 -36.35
C VAL A 424 -6.47 -5.92 -37.06
N VAL A 425 -6.06 -5.69 -38.28
CA VAL A 425 -6.49 -4.55 -39.11
C VAL A 425 -7.49 -4.96 -40.19
N GLY A 426 -7.64 -6.27 -40.44
CA GLY A 426 -8.61 -6.80 -41.38
C GLY A 426 -8.97 -8.25 -41.06
N ILE A 427 -10.17 -8.66 -41.43
CA ILE A 427 -10.63 -10.05 -41.42
C ILE A 427 -11.24 -10.34 -42.78
N VAL A 428 -10.74 -11.35 -43.46
CA VAL A 428 -11.35 -11.89 -44.68
C VAL A 428 -12.05 -13.20 -44.35
N ARG A 429 -13.37 -13.22 -44.54
CA ARG A 429 -14.24 -14.35 -44.20
C ARG A 429 -15.10 -14.68 -45.43
N ASP A 430 -14.82 -15.81 -46.06
CA ASP A 430 -15.44 -16.19 -47.31
C ASP A 430 -15.19 -15.11 -48.40
N GLU A 431 -16.25 -14.41 -48.82
CA GLU A 431 -16.20 -13.26 -49.74
C GLU A 431 -16.33 -11.90 -49.04
N ASP A 432 -16.49 -11.91 -47.70
CA ASP A 432 -16.63 -10.67 -46.91
C ASP A 432 -15.28 -10.14 -46.44
N HIS A 433 -14.98 -8.90 -46.79
CA HIS A 433 -13.76 -8.19 -46.39
C HIS A 433 -14.04 -7.16 -45.32
N LEU A 434 -13.76 -7.49 -44.06
CA LEU A 434 -13.97 -6.60 -42.93
C LEU A 434 -12.68 -5.82 -42.67
N ALA A 435 -12.61 -4.56 -43.12
CA ALA A 435 -11.53 -3.67 -42.81
C ALA A 435 -11.75 -3.03 -41.43
N MET A 436 -10.69 -2.90 -40.63
CA MET A 436 -10.73 -2.34 -39.27
C MET A 436 -11.85 -2.91 -38.42
N PRO A 437 -11.83 -4.22 -38.11
CA PRO A 437 -12.87 -4.88 -37.35
C PRO A 437 -13.04 -4.23 -35.96
N SER A 438 -14.28 -4.25 -35.46
CA SER A 438 -14.57 -3.85 -34.08
C SER A 438 -13.79 -4.71 -33.06
N PRO A 439 -13.38 -4.17 -31.89
CA PRO A 439 -12.77 -4.95 -30.83
C PRO A 439 -13.62 -6.13 -30.35
N GLU A 440 -14.94 -6.04 -30.47
CA GLU A 440 -15.92 -7.07 -30.12
C GLU A 440 -16.20 -8.08 -31.26
N GLU A 441 -15.54 -7.93 -32.43
CA GLU A 441 -15.69 -8.88 -33.54
C GLU A 441 -15.15 -10.26 -33.16
N THR A 442 -15.96 -11.29 -33.39
CA THR A 442 -15.63 -12.68 -33.05
C THR A 442 -14.83 -13.35 -34.14
N VAL A 443 -13.71 -13.95 -33.78
CA VAL A 443 -12.85 -14.71 -34.67
C VAL A 443 -13.47 -16.09 -34.96
N ARG A 444 -13.53 -16.49 -36.23
CA ARG A 444 -14.08 -17.80 -36.68
C ARG A 444 -13.00 -18.70 -37.27
N ALA A 445 -13.27 -19.99 -37.20
CA ALA A 445 -12.40 -20.98 -37.87
C ALA A 445 -12.40 -20.74 -39.38
N GLY A 446 -11.22 -20.64 -39.96
CA GLY A 446 -11.02 -20.37 -41.40
C GLY A 446 -10.84 -18.89 -41.74
N ASP A 447 -11.09 -17.95 -40.80
CA ASP A 447 -10.83 -16.54 -41.03
C ASP A 447 -9.36 -16.31 -41.43
N LEU A 448 -9.15 -15.44 -42.41
CA LEU A 448 -7.84 -14.89 -42.73
C LEU A 448 -7.73 -13.53 -42.03
N LEU A 449 -6.95 -13.49 -40.97
CA LEU A 449 -6.68 -12.25 -40.22
C LEU A 449 -5.52 -11.51 -40.88
N LEU A 450 -5.67 -10.23 -41.08
CA LEU A 450 -4.59 -9.35 -41.47
C LEU A 450 -4.01 -8.73 -40.22
N LEU A 451 -2.86 -9.25 -39.80
CA LEU A 451 -2.17 -8.76 -38.63
C LEU A 451 -1.17 -7.67 -39.04
N GLN A 452 -1.16 -6.61 -38.28
CA GLN A 452 -0.17 -5.58 -38.36
C GLN A 452 0.77 -5.68 -37.16
N GLY A 453 2.07 -5.70 -37.45
CA GLY A 453 3.11 -5.87 -36.44
C GLY A 453 4.39 -6.37 -37.09
N SER A 454 5.41 -6.65 -36.30
CA SER A 454 6.65 -7.19 -36.82
C SER A 454 6.62 -8.73 -36.89
N ALA A 455 7.27 -9.30 -37.88
CA ALA A 455 7.43 -10.76 -38.01
C ALA A 455 8.05 -11.37 -36.74
N ARG A 456 8.89 -10.61 -36.03
CA ARG A 456 9.50 -11.01 -34.75
C ARG A 456 8.48 -11.31 -33.66
N GLU A 457 7.36 -10.62 -33.65
CA GLU A 457 6.29 -10.81 -32.63
C GLU A 457 5.50 -12.09 -32.89
N LEU A 458 5.32 -12.45 -34.17
CA LEU A 458 4.71 -13.72 -34.53
C LEU A 458 5.62 -14.91 -34.18
N GLU A 459 6.95 -14.79 -34.42
CA GLU A 459 7.93 -15.80 -34.00
C GLU A 459 7.90 -16.05 -32.46
N VAL A 460 7.61 -15.03 -31.64
CA VAL A 460 7.44 -15.21 -30.18
C VAL A 460 6.23 -16.09 -29.89
N LEU A 461 5.11 -15.88 -30.58
CA LEU A 461 3.92 -16.72 -30.42
C LEU A 461 4.22 -18.20 -30.82
N GLU A 462 4.90 -18.40 -31.92
CA GLU A 462 5.34 -19.73 -32.36
C GLU A 462 6.24 -20.37 -31.32
N GLY A 463 7.25 -19.65 -30.82
CA GLY A 463 8.14 -20.12 -29.77
C GLY A 463 7.43 -20.49 -28.47
N LEU A 464 6.35 -19.75 -28.08
CA LEU A 464 5.53 -20.10 -26.92
C LEU A 464 4.68 -21.35 -27.13
N GLN A 465 4.26 -21.63 -28.36
CA GLN A 465 3.53 -22.87 -28.72
C GLN A 465 4.43 -24.13 -28.65
N GLU A 466 5.71 -23.97 -28.82
CA GLU A 466 6.71 -25.07 -28.76
C GLU A 466 7.10 -25.44 -27.31
N LEU A 467 6.77 -24.63 -26.33
CA LEU A 467 7.13 -24.87 -24.93
C LEU A 467 6.39 -26.09 -24.34
N GLU A 468 7.13 -27.12 -24.02
CA GLU A 468 6.64 -28.35 -23.40
C GLU A 468 6.60 -28.26 -21.89
N ILE A 469 5.46 -28.59 -21.28
CA ILE A 469 5.31 -28.61 -19.81
C ILE A 469 5.94 -29.89 -19.29
N SER A 470 6.96 -29.74 -18.45
CA SER A 470 7.54 -30.82 -17.67
C SER A 470 7.07 -30.71 -16.22
N PRO A 471 6.35 -31.71 -15.69
CA PRO A 471 5.98 -31.69 -14.27
C PRO A 471 7.27 -31.73 -13.43
N GLN A 472 7.39 -30.81 -12.48
CA GLN A 472 8.52 -30.81 -11.57
C GLN A 472 8.37 -31.94 -10.54
N THR A 473 9.44 -32.65 -10.26
CA THR A 473 9.48 -33.59 -9.13
C THR A 473 9.59 -32.80 -7.81
N PRO A 474 9.05 -33.34 -6.70
CA PRO A 474 9.17 -32.72 -5.37
C PRO A 474 10.62 -32.33 -5.00
N ALA A 475 11.60 -33.08 -5.46
CA ALA A 475 13.02 -32.82 -5.25
C ALA A 475 13.48 -31.52 -5.99
N GLN A 476 12.92 -31.24 -7.17
CA GLN A 476 13.26 -30.04 -7.95
C GLN A 476 12.59 -28.78 -7.39
N ALA A 477 11.40 -28.93 -6.78
CA ALA A 477 10.75 -27.84 -6.06
C ALA A 477 11.53 -27.48 -4.77
N ALA A 478 12.10 -28.49 -4.08
CA ALA A 478 12.93 -28.27 -2.89
C ALA A 478 14.26 -27.55 -3.19
N GLU A 479 14.78 -27.62 -4.43
CA GLU A 479 15.97 -26.85 -4.84
C GLU A 479 15.71 -25.35 -4.94
N LEU A 480 14.45 -24.95 -5.19
CA LEU A 480 14.04 -23.54 -5.21
C LEU A 480 14.07 -22.91 -3.81
N GLU A 481 14.02 -23.73 -2.75
CA GLU A 481 14.26 -23.34 -1.36
C GLU A 481 15.58 -23.90 -0.86
N SER A 482 16.62 -23.10 -0.93
CA SER A 482 17.95 -23.46 -0.43
C SER A 482 18.37 -22.55 0.75
N GLN A 483 19.53 -22.85 1.34
CA GLN A 483 20.14 -21.92 2.32
C GLN A 483 20.42 -20.51 1.76
N GLN A 484 20.46 -20.37 0.44
CA GLN A 484 20.75 -19.10 -0.26
C GLN A 484 19.49 -18.36 -0.74
N VAL A 485 18.37 -19.05 -0.90
CA VAL A 485 17.14 -18.53 -1.48
C VAL A 485 15.95 -18.88 -0.61
N GLY A 486 14.95 -18.03 -0.60
CA GLY A 486 13.74 -18.26 0.18
C GLY A 486 12.55 -17.47 -0.33
N VAL A 487 11.40 -17.84 0.20
CA VAL A 487 10.14 -17.11 0.08
C VAL A 487 9.90 -16.39 1.40
N THR A 488 9.45 -15.16 1.34
CA THR A 488 9.07 -14.43 2.55
C THR A 488 7.82 -13.58 2.28
N GLU A 489 7.04 -13.39 3.31
CA GLU A 489 5.88 -12.53 3.26
C GLU A 489 6.24 -11.16 3.83
N VAL A 490 5.94 -10.10 3.07
CA VAL A 490 6.19 -8.73 3.47
C VAL A 490 4.92 -7.90 3.37
N LEU A 491 4.65 -7.10 4.38
CA LEU A 491 3.56 -6.14 4.39
C LEU A 491 4.03 -4.78 3.92
N LEU A 492 3.17 -4.07 3.21
CA LEU A 492 3.39 -2.65 2.98
C LEU A 492 3.28 -1.88 4.31
N SER A 493 4.36 -1.17 4.64
CA SER A 493 4.43 -0.34 5.84
C SER A 493 3.32 0.73 5.82
N PRO A 494 2.71 1.07 6.97
CA PRO A 494 1.79 2.22 7.05
C PRO A 494 2.44 3.55 6.65
N ARG A 495 3.77 3.60 6.58
CA ARG A 495 4.55 4.77 6.17
C ARG A 495 4.99 4.72 4.71
N THR A 496 4.59 3.69 3.97
CA THR A 496 5.04 3.49 2.59
C THR A 496 4.57 4.61 1.66
N ARG A 497 5.42 4.93 0.68
CA ARG A 497 5.10 5.81 -0.45
C ARG A 497 4.65 5.03 -1.68
N LEU A 498 4.60 3.71 -1.58
CA LEU A 498 4.32 2.80 -2.70
C LEU A 498 2.83 2.55 -2.90
N ALA A 499 1.98 2.93 -1.93
CA ALA A 499 0.53 2.79 -2.07
C ALA A 499 0.00 3.58 -3.27
N GLY A 500 -0.86 2.96 -4.06
CA GLY A 500 -1.41 3.48 -5.30
C GLY A 500 -0.54 3.25 -6.54
N ARG A 501 0.69 2.76 -6.39
CA ARG A 501 1.58 2.40 -7.50
C ARG A 501 1.50 0.92 -7.82
N THR A 502 1.77 0.57 -9.08
CA THR A 502 1.86 -0.82 -9.55
C THR A 502 3.28 -1.36 -9.41
N LEU A 503 3.44 -2.70 -9.40
CA LEU A 503 4.76 -3.34 -9.38
C LEU A 503 5.58 -3.01 -10.65
N ALA A 504 4.91 -2.79 -11.78
CA ALA A 504 5.55 -2.37 -13.03
C ALA A 504 6.12 -0.95 -12.93
N GLU A 505 5.34 0.02 -12.42
CA GLU A 505 5.82 1.40 -12.21
C GLU A 505 6.99 1.49 -11.22
N LEU A 506 7.02 0.57 -10.25
CA LEU A 506 8.08 0.51 -9.24
C LEU A 506 9.35 -0.16 -9.77
N LEU A 507 9.30 -0.79 -10.95
CA LEU A 507 10.36 -1.66 -11.47
C LEU A 507 10.83 -2.63 -10.36
N PHE A 508 9.85 -3.23 -9.63
CA PHE A 508 10.09 -3.92 -8.36
C PHE A 508 11.19 -4.99 -8.50
N ARG A 509 11.13 -5.77 -9.58
CA ARG A 509 12.09 -6.85 -9.84
C ARG A 509 13.50 -6.33 -10.08
N ASP A 510 13.64 -5.27 -10.87
CA ASP A 510 14.96 -4.71 -11.21
C ASP A 510 15.55 -3.95 -10.02
N ARG A 511 14.71 -3.24 -9.27
CA ARG A 511 15.13 -2.44 -8.11
C ARG A 511 15.55 -3.30 -6.91
N TYR A 512 14.76 -4.31 -6.59
CA TYR A 512 14.98 -5.13 -5.38
C TYR A 512 15.67 -6.47 -5.71
N GLY A 513 15.71 -6.90 -6.98
CA GLY A 513 16.22 -8.22 -7.39
C GLY A 513 15.38 -9.36 -6.80
N LEU A 514 14.09 -9.13 -6.56
CA LEU A 514 13.14 -10.03 -5.95
C LEU A 514 11.89 -10.15 -6.82
N THR A 515 11.24 -11.30 -6.78
CA THR A 515 10.02 -11.57 -7.55
C THR A 515 8.81 -11.65 -6.62
N VAL A 516 7.75 -10.89 -6.91
CA VAL A 516 6.47 -11.01 -6.20
C VAL A 516 5.69 -12.16 -6.82
N LEU A 517 5.35 -13.17 -6.03
CA LEU A 517 4.61 -14.36 -6.45
C LEU A 517 3.10 -14.19 -6.27
N ALA A 518 2.69 -13.46 -5.23
CA ALA A 518 1.29 -13.19 -4.93
C ALA A 518 1.14 -11.91 -4.12
N VAL A 519 -0.05 -11.31 -4.17
CA VAL A 519 -0.49 -10.21 -3.31
C VAL A 519 -1.72 -10.67 -2.56
N TRP A 520 -1.64 -10.69 -1.23
CA TRP A 520 -2.77 -11.01 -0.37
C TRP A 520 -3.49 -9.73 0.02
N ARG A 521 -4.78 -9.65 -0.30
CA ARG A 521 -5.65 -8.51 -0.03
C ARG A 521 -7.03 -8.98 0.40
N GLU A 522 -7.57 -8.45 1.49
CA GLU A 522 -8.94 -8.70 1.96
C GLU A 522 -9.33 -10.20 2.05
N GLY A 523 -8.38 -11.05 2.41
CA GLY A 523 -8.63 -12.48 2.54
C GLY A 523 -8.50 -13.31 1.26
N HIS A 524 -8.03 -12.71 0.16
CA HIS A 524 -7.83 -13.38 -1.14
C HIS A 524 -6.42 -13.17 -1.68
N ALA A 525 -5.85 -14.22 -2.28
CA ALA A 525 -4.56 -14.15 -2.94
C ALA A 525 -4.73 -13.77 -4.42
N HIS A 526 -4.23 -12.62 -4.82
CA HIS A 526 -4.07 -12.23 -6.21
C HIS A 526 -2.77 -12.84 -6.73
N ARG A 527 -2.83 -13.62 -7.81
CA ARG A 527 -1.69 -14.36 -8.38
C ARG A 527 -1.45 -14.05 -9.85
N ALA A 528 -2.40 -13.41 -10.51
CA ALA A 528 -2.34 -13.04 -11.92
C ALA A 528 -2.47 -11.52 -12.07
N GLY A 529 -1.85 -10.95 -13.10
CA GLY A 529 -1.90 -9.52 -13.36
C GLY A 529 -1.21 -8.67 -12.28
N LEU A 530 -0.27 -9.24 -11.52
CA LEU A 530 0.39 -8.58 -10.40
C LEU A 530 1.13 -7.31 -10.80
N GLN A 531 1.63 -7.27 -12.04
CA GLN A 531 2.40 -6.13 -12.55
C GLN A 531 1.56 -4.85 -12.62
N ASP A 532 0.28 -4.99 -12.94
CA ASP A 532 -0.67 -3.87 -13.14
C ASP A 532 -1.55 -3.64 -11.91
N LEU A 533 -1.40 -4.44 -10.85
CA LEU A 533 -2.18 -4.31 -9.63
C LEU A 533 -1.67 -3.14 -8.78
N PRO A 534 -2.46 -2.07 -8.56
CA PRO A 534 -2.07 -0.99 -7.65
C PRO A 534 -1.94 -1.53 -6.22
N LEU A 535 -0.84 -1.23 -5.56
CA LEU A 535 -0.58 -1.65 -4.19
C LEU A 535 -1.39 -0.83 -3.20
N HIS A 536 -2.01 -1.46 -2.21
CA HIS A 536 -2.76 -0.79 -1.15
C HIS A 536 -2.13 -1.03 0.22
N PHE A 537 -2.43 -0.14 1.16
CA PHE A 537 -2.08 -0.36 2.56
C PHE A 537 -2.70 -1.66 3.06
N GLY A 538 -1.90 -2.45 3.79
CA GLY A 538 -2.34 -3.74 4.31
C GLY A 538 -2.20 -4.90 3.35
N ASP A 539 -1.74 -4.67 2.12
CA ASP A 539 -1.37 -5.76 1.21
C ASP A 539 -0.17 -6.52 1.77
N ALA A 540 -0.25 -7.84 1.75
CA ALA A 540 0.88 -8.71 2.02
C ALA A 540 1.41 -9.25 0.68
N LEU A 541 2.68 -9.00 0.42
CA LEU A 541 3.36 -9.46 -0.77
C LEU A 541 4.13 -10.75 -0.46
N LEU A 542 3.87 -11.81 -1.17
CA LEU A 542 4.70 -13.01 -1.14
C LEU A 542 5.88 -12.80 -2.09
N VAL A 543 7.07 -12.70 -1.54
CA VAL A 543 8.28 -12.33 -2.29
C VAL A 543 9.28 -13.47 -2.29
N TYR A 544 9.87 -13.75 -3.45
CA TYR A 544 10.82 -14.80 -3.68
C TYR A 544 12.17 -14.25 -4.18
N GLY A 545 13.27 -14.79 -3.68
CA GLY A 545 14.61 -14.50 -4.16
C GLY A 545 15.73 -14.77 -3.16
N HIS A 546 16.93 -14.26 -3.44
CA HIS A 546 18.09 -14.44 -2.58
C HIS A 546 17.88 -13.90 -1.18
N ARG A 547 18.23 -14.67 -0.12
CA ARG A 547 18.08 -14.27 1.28
C ARG A 547 18.74 -12.94 1.60
N ARG A 548 19.92 -12.64 1.03
CA ARG A 548 20.56 -11.33 1.16
C ARG A 548 19.70 -10.19 0.62
N ARG A 549 18.95 -10.41 -0.46
CA ARG A 549 18.03 -9.41 -1.02
C ARG A 549 16.76 -9.28 -0.16
N LEU A 550 16.26 -10.39 0.37
CA LEU A 550 15.14 -10.38 1.33
C LEU A 550 15.51 -9.65 2.62
N GLU A 551 16.75 -9.84 3.12
CA GLU A 551 17.28 -9.09 4.25
C GLU A 551 17.45 -7.60 3.94
N ALA A 552 17.82 -7.25 2.71
CA ALA A 552 17.90 -5.86 2.27
C ALA A 552 16.50 -5.23 2.19
N LEU A 553 15.50 -5.97 1.69
CA LEU A 553 14.10 -5.54 1.68
C LEU A 553 13.56 -5.32 3.10
N ALA A 554 13.94 -6.17 4.05
CA ALA A 554 13.59 -6.02 5.47
C ALA A 554 14.14 -4.73 6.11
N ARG A 555 15.13 -4.09 5.47
CA ARG A 555 15.70 -2.80 5.91
C ARG A 555 15.02 -1.60 5.28
N ASP A 556 14.22 -1.82 4.23
CA ASP A 556 13.49 -0.76 3.56
C ASP A 556 12.28 -0.34 4.42
N PRO A 557 12.12 0.95 4.73
CA PRO A 557 11.03 1.45 5.57
C PRO A 557 9.65 1.28 4.94
N ASP A 558 9.59 1.03 3.64
CA ASP A 558 8.33 0.81 2.92
C ASP A 558 7.75 -0.59 3.15
N PHE A 559 8.51 -1.52 3.71
CA PHE A 559 8.10 -2.91 3.95
C PHE A 559 8.27 -3.36 5.39
N LEU A 560 7.39 -4.25 5.84
CA LEU A 560 7.46 -4.97 7.12
C LEU A 560 7.49 -6.47 6.82
N VAL A 561 8.60 -7.11 7.13
CA VAL A 561 8.78 -8.56 6.91
C VAL A 561 8.11 -9.33 8.03
N LEU A 562 7.20 -10.24 7.68
CA LEU A 562 6.47 -11.07 8.65
C LEU A 562 7.26 -12.29 9.11
N ASP A 563 8.23 -12.75 8.34
CA ASP A 563 9.04 -13.91 8.66
C ASP A 563 10.13 -13.57 9.69
N GLN A 564 10.21 -14.35 10.78
CA GLN A 564 11.19 -14.18 11.85
C GLN A 564 12.66 -14.36 11.40
N ALA A 565 12.90 -15.05 10.29
CA ALA A 565 14.24 -15.31 9.79
C ALA A 565 14.92 -14.10 9.14
N ALA A 566 14.15 -13.11 8.69
CA ALA A 566 14.67 -11.89 8.05
C ALA A 566 14.69 -10.67 9.00
N ALA A 567 14.11 -10.80 10.21
CA ALA A 567 14.15 -9.74 11.21
C ALA A 567 15.58 -9.45 11.63
N ARG A 568 15.93 -8.17 11.67
CA ARG A 568 17.26 -7.69 12.14
C ARG A 568 17.57 -8.29 13.50
N THR A 569 18.71 -8.93 13.64
CA THR A 569 19.16 -9.47 14.93
C THR A 569 19.11 -8.38 16.00
N PRO A 570 18.28 -8.52 17.05
CA PRO A 570 18.18 -7.50 18.08
C PRO A 570 19.54 -7.34 18.80
N ARG A 571 19.91 -6.14 19.18
CA ARG A 571 21.11 -5.88 19.99
C ARG A 571 20.85 -6.27 21.45
N LEU A 572 20.65 -7.58 21.71
CA LEU A 572 20.24 -8.11 23.01
C LEU A 572 21.21 -7.76 24.15
N GLU A 573 22.49 -7.60 23.86
CA GLU A 573 23.52 -7.16 24.79
C GLU A 573 23.28 -5.73 25.33
N LYS A 574 22.61 -4.87 24.55
CA LYS A 574 22.27 -3.49 24.94
C LYS A 574 20.91 -3.37 25.62
N ALA A 575 20.15 -4.46 25.75
CA ALA A 575 18.78 -4.43 26.32
C ALA A 575 18.75 -3.87 27.74
N ARG A 576 19.76 -4.25 28.61
CA ARG A 576 19.86 -3.73 29.98
C ARG A 576 20.14 -2.23 30.00
N ALA A 577 21.03 -1.75 29.13
CA ALA A 577 21.32 -0.34 29.00
C ALA A 577 20.13 0.48 28.54
N ALA A 578 19.43 0.01 27.52
CA ALA A 578 18.21 0.65 27.01
C ALA A 578 17.12 0.72 28.11
N ALA A 579 16.90 -0.37 28.84
CA ALA A 579 15.97 -0.38 29.97
C ALA A 579 16.37 0.60 31.07
N ALA A 580 17.66 0.63 31.44
CA ALA A 580 18.18 1.54 32.46
C ALA A 580 18.03 3.02 32.05
N ILE A 581 18.32 3.36 30.79
CA ILE A 581 18.11 4.72 30.24
C ILE A 581 16.64 5.11 30.33
N MET A 582 15.72 4.24 29.87
CA MET A 582 14.28 4.53 29.94
C MET A 582 13.81 4.71 31.39
N LEU A 583 14.23 3.82 32.30
CA LEU A 583 13.88 3.95 33.72
C LEU A 583 14.46 5.23 34.33
N ALA A 584 15.68 5.63 33.96
CA ALA A 584 16.25 6.90 34.43
C ALA A 584 15.48 8.13 33.91
N VAL A 585 15.04 8.13 32.64
CA VAL A 585 14.18 9.17 32.06
C VAL A 585 12.86 9.26 32.82
N LEU A 586 12.20 8.13 33.06
CA LEU A 586 10.95 8.07 33.81
C LEU A 586 11.12 8.52 35.26
N ALA A 587 12.17 8.09 35.92
CA ALA A 587 12.48 8.47 37.30
C ALA A 587 12.80 9.98 37.42
N ALA A 588 13.59 10.53 36.48
CA ALA A 588 13.89 11.96 36.46
C ALA A 588 12.66 12.83 36.26
N ALA A 589 11.76 12.41 35.36
CA ALA A 589 10.50 13.08 35.13
C ALA A 589 9.54 12.95 36.35
N MET A 590 9.45 11.76 36.97
CA MET A 590 8.58 11.48 38.11
C MET A 590 9.03 12.23 39.36
N LEU A 591 10.32 12.33 39.60
CA LEU A 591 10.91 13.04 40.76
C LEU A 591 10.94 14.57 40.52
N GLY A 592 10.52 15.07 39.37
CA GLY A 592 10.56 16.49 39.05
C GLY A 592 11.97 17.09 38.95
N LEU A 593 13.02 16.23 38.75
CA LEU A 593 14.40 16.66 38.70
C LEU A 593 14.67 17.59 37.51
N VAL A 594 14.06 17.29 36.38
CA VAL A 594 14.14 18.08 35.14
C VAL A 594 12.83 18.00 34.38
N PRO A 595 12.51 19.02 33.54
CA PRO A 595 11.35 18.97 32.65
C PRO A 595 11.42 17.72 31.76
N ILE A 596 10.26 17.13 31.50
CA ILE A 596 10.14 15.85 30.77
C ILE A 596 10.75 15.91 29.35
N ALA A 597 10.65 17.07 28.69
CA ALA A 597 11.27 17.28 27.38
C ALA A 597 12.80 17.12 27.43
N ILE A 598 13.43 17.68 28.47
CA ILE A 598 14.88 17.59 28.67
C ILE A 598 15.28 16.15 29.05
N ALA A 599 14.51 15.50 29.93
CA ALA A 599 14.76 14.11 30.32
C ALA A 599 14.69 13.19 29.10
N ALA A 600 13.63 13.34 28.26
CA ALA A 600 13.44 12.53 27.06
C ALA A 600 14.55 12.79 26.02
N LEU A 601 14.91 14.06 25.79
CA LEU A 601 15.99 14.45 24.89
C LEU A 601 17.33 13.85 25.32
N THR A 602 17.67 13.97 26.60
CA THR A 602 18.89 13.40 27.16
C THR A 602 18.90 11.87 27.03
N GLY A 603 17.78 11.23 27.34
CA GLY A 603 17.63 9.80 27.18
C GLY A 603 17.78 9.34 25.72
N ALA A 604 17.21 10.08 24.76
CA ALA A 604 17.37 9.81 23.33
C ALA A 604 18.85 9.93 22.91
N ALA A 605 19.56 10.95 23.36
CA ALA A 605 20.99 11.10 23.12
C ALA A 605 21.79 9.95 23.72
N LEU A 606 21.51 9.54 24.97
CA LEU A 606 22.14 8.41 25.63
C LEU A 606 21.91 7.09 24.92
N MET A 607 20.70 6.84 24.33
CA MET A 607 20.42 5.65 23.53
C MET A 607 21.37 5.55 22.34
N VAL A 608 21.70 6.66 21.70
CA VAL A 608 22.64 6.72 20.58
C VAL A 608 24.08 6.55 21.07
N LEU A 609 24.48 7.29 22.08
CA LEU A 609 25.86 7.26 22.62
C LEU A 609 26.26 5.87 23.16
N VAL A 610 25.35 5.19 23.83
CA VAL A 610 25.55 3.83 24.34
C VAL A 610 25.52 2.78 23.24
N GLY A 611 25.07 3.15 22.02
CA GLY A 611 24.99 2.25 20.87
C GLY A 611 23.76 1.34 20.87
N CYS A 612 22.70 1.71 21.59
CA CYS A 612 21.40 1.04 21.48
C CYS A 612 20.82 1.26 20.09
N LEU A 613 21.03 2.46 19.50
CA LEU A 613 20.70 2.87 18.14
C LEU A 613 21.89 3.54 17.48
N SER A 614 21.98 3.48 16.15
CA SER A 614 22.80 4.43 15.39
C SER A 614 22.05 5.75 15.21
N MET A 615 22.76 6.84 14.90
CA MET A 615 22.10 8.13 14.63
C MET A 615 21.14 8.07 13.43
N GLU A 616 21.51 7.31 12.40
CA GLU A 616 20.63 7.07 11.24
C GLU A 616 19.33 6.31 11.63
N GLU A 617 19.47 5.30 12.51
CA GLU A 617 18.31 4.57 13.04
C GLU A 617 17.43 5.51 13.89
N ALA A 618 18.01 6.43 14.65
CA ALA A 618 17.30 7.43 15.43
C ALA A 618 16.50 8.39 14.52
N TYR A 619 17.14 8.95 13.50
CA TYR A 619 16.44 9.83 12.52
C TYR A 619 15.30 9.13 11.80
N ARG A 620 15.49 7.87 11.42
CA ARG A 620 14.44 7.06 10.75
C ARG A 620 13.29 6.68 11.66
N ALA A 621 13.54 6.64 12.97
CA ALA A 621 12.51 6.31 13.96
C ALA A 621 11.50 7.45 14.16
N ILE A 622 11.91 8.69 13.89
CA ILE A 622 11.05 9.86 14.06
C ILE A 622 9.97 9.87 12.96
N ASP A 623 8.70 9.95 13.36
CA ASP A 623 7.61 10.22 12.44
C ASP A 623 7.52 11.73 12.17
N TRP A 624 8.31 12.20 11.21
CA TRP A 624 8.37 13.60 10.84
C TRP A 624 7.03 14.18 10.41
N LYS A 625 6.13 13.37 9.85
CA LYS A 625 4.78 13.84 9.46
C LYS A 625 4.00 14.31 10.68
N VAL A 626 4.07 13.53 11.77
CA VAL A 626 3.42 13.87 13.04
C VAL A 626 4.09 15.10 13.67
N VAL A 627 5.43 15.15 13.67
CA VAL A 627 6.19 16.27 14.24
C VAL A 627 5.84 17.58 13.52
N PHE A 628 5.90 17.63 12.18
CA PHE A 628 5.57 18.83 11.40
C PHE A 628 4.10 19.22 11.52
N LEU A 629 3.18 18.22 11.58
CA LEU A 629 1.78 18.49 11.78
C LEU A 629 1.53 19.20 13.13
N ILE A 630 2.07 18.65 14.22
CA ILE A 630 1.88 19.21 15.56
C ILE A 630 2.53 20.60 15.64
N ALA A 631 3.80 20.74 15.23
CA ALA A 631 4.53 22.01 15.25
C ALA A 631 3.81 23.11 14.44
N GLY A 632 3.27 22.73 13.26
CA GLY A 632 2.55 23.67 12.40
C GLY A 632 1.15 24.05 12.89
N LEU A 633 0.50 23.18 13.69
CA LEU A 633 -0.83 23.44 14.21
C LEU A 633 -0.85 24.10 15.60
N LEU A 634 0.22 24.00 16.39
CA LEU A 634 0.27 24.63 17.73
C LEU A 634 -0.08 26.13 17.70
N PRO A 635 0.43 26.95 16.76
CA PRO A 635 0.07 28.37 16.68
C PRO A 635 -1.42 28.62 16.38
N LEU A 636 -2.13 27.62 15.81
CA LEU A 636 -3.57 27.71 15.59
C LEU A 636 -4.34 27.79 16.93
N GLY A 637 -3.82 27.14 17.97
CA GLY A 637 -4.38 27.29 19.33
C GLY A 637 -4.40 28.75 19.80
N ALA A 638 -3.28 29.44 19.67
CA ALA A 638 -3.17 30.88 19.99
C ALA A 638 -4.08 31.73 19.09
N ALA A 639 -4.14 31.43 17.78
CA ALA A 639 -5.04 32.14 16.88
C ALA A 639 -6.53 31.97 17.27
N ILE A 640 -6.96 30.78 17.69
CA ILE A 640 -8.31 30.49 18.16
C ILE A 640 -8.61 31.29 19.42
N GLU A 641 -7.64 31.45 20.32
CA GLU A 641 -7.76 32.25 21.53
C GLU A 641 -7.81 33.74 21.22
N ASN A 642 -6.84 34.25 20.45
CA ASN A 642 -6.73 35.68 20.08
C ASN A 642 -7.95 36.21 19.30
N THR A 643 -8.55 35.36 18.44
CA THR A 643 -9.76 35.72 17.68
C THR A 643 -11.06 35.62 18.48
N GLY A 644 -11.03 35.06 19.69
CA GLY A 644 -12.21 34.76 20.49
C GLY A 644 -13.04 33.57 20.01
N ALA A 645 -12.56 32.81 19.02
CA ALA A 645 -13.24 31.60 18.51
C ALA A 645 -13.39 30.53 19.61
N ALA A 646 -12.41 30.43 20.53
CA ALA A 646 -12.51 29.59 21.72
C ALA A 646 -13.75 29.87 22.56
N ARG A 647 -14.06 31.15 22.76
CA ARG A 647 -15.25 31.58 23.53
C ARG A 647 -16.54 31.19 22.80
N ILE A 648 -16.61 31.35 21.50
CA ILE A 648 -17.79 30.92 20.71
C ILE A 648 -18.00 29.40 20.85
N GLY A 649 -16.95 28.62 20.75
CA GLY A 649 -17.00 27.16 20.95
C GLY A 649 -17.44 26.78 22.36
N ALA A 650 -16.92 27.47 23.39
CA ALA A 650 -17.31 27.28 24.78
C ALA A 650 -18.78 27.63 25.02
N GLN A 651 -19.26 28.73 24.43
CA GLN A 651 -20.67 29.16 24.53
C GLN A 651 -21.60 28.15 23.83
N ALA A 652 -21.21 27.61 22.68
CA ALA A 652 -21.97 26.56 22.00
C ALA A 652 -22.06 25.27 22.86
N LEU A 653 -20.99 24.91 23.54
CA LEU A 653 -20.99 23.78 24.48
C LEU A 653 -21.90 24.07 25.69
N LEU A 654 -21.81 25.29 26.25
CA LEU A 654 -22.67 25.76 27.35
C LEU A 654 -24.15 25.70 26.95
N ALA A 655 -24.50 26.25 25.79
CA ALA A 655 -25.87 26.27 25.29
C ALA A 655 -26.42 24.83 25.06
N ALA A 656 -25.57 23.92 24.72
CA ALA A 656 -25.98 22.52 24.50
C ALA A 656 -26.21 21.75 25.80
N VAL A 657 -25.44 22.02 26.86
CA VAL A 657 -25.39 21.12 28.05
C VAL A 657 -25.16 21.82 29.40
N GLY A 658 -25.04 23.14 29.45
CA GLY A 658 -24.65 23.85 30.67
C GLY A 658 -25.56 23.63 31.88
N ASP A 659 -26.84 23.46 31.65
CA ASP A 659 -27.85 23.28 32.71
C ASP A 659 -27.90 21.87 33.31
N PHE A 660 -27.21 20.88 32.66
CA PHE A 660 -27.28 19.47 33.07
C PHE A 660 -26.15 19.04 34.02
N GLY A 661 -25.18 19.91 34.27
CA GLY A 661 -24.07 19.68 35.20
C GLY A 661 -22.83 19.05 34.60
N PRO A 662 -21.71 18.91 35.37
CA PRO A 662 -20.37 18.59 34.86
C PRO A 662 -20.28 17.27 34.13
N ARG A 663 -21.05 16.25 34.51
CA ARG A 663 -21.06 14.94 33.86
C ARG A 663 -21.51 15.00 32.39
N TRP A 664 -22.50 15.85 32.11
CA TRP A 664 -23.02 16.05 30.76
C TRP A 664 -22.04 16.83 29.89
N VAL A 665 -21.31 17.77 30.48
CA VAL A 665 -20.22 18.49 29.81
C VAL A 665 -19.12 17.51 29.41
N VAL A 666 -18.68 16.64 30.32
CA VAL A 666 -17.72 15.54 30.04
C VAL A 666 -18.25 14.63 28.94
N ALA A 667 -19.50 14.21 29.01
CA ALA A 667 -20.11 13.33 28.02
C ALA A 667 -20.14 13.96 26.62
N THR A 668 -20.55 15.22 26.52
CA THR A 668 -20.63 15.92 25.24
C THR A 668 -19.24 16.19 24.66
N LEU A 669 -18.30 16.65 25.52
CA LEU A 669 -16.91 16.87 25.10
C LEU A 669 -16.26 15.59 24.61
N PHE A 670 -16.48 14.48 25.31
CA PHE A 670 -16.00 13.14 24.90
C PHE A 670 -16.60 12.75 23.55
N ALA A 671 -17.92 12.85 23.37
CA ALA A 671 -18.60 12.47 22.14
C ALA A 671 -18.12 13.29 20.93
N VAL A 672 -18.06 14.62 21.08
CA VAL A 672 -17.58 15.52 20.01
C VAL A 672 -16.13 15.20 19.62
N THR A 673 -15.27 14.97 20.62
CA THR A 673 -13.87 14.62 20.38
C THR A 673 -13.73 13.28 19.68
N VAL A 674 -14.44 12.23 20.13
CA VAL A 674 -14.39 10.90 19.48
C VAL A 674 -14.90 10.96 18.04
N ILE A 675 -15.98 11.69 17.77
CA ILE A 675 -16.50 11.87 16.40
C ILE A 675 -15.44 12.60 15.55
N GLY A 676 -14.83 13.64 16.09
CA GLY A 676 -13.77 14.39 15.43
C GLY A 676 -12.57 13.53 15.05
N THR A 677 -12.18 12.57 15.90
CA THR A 677 -11.04 11.67 15.64
C THR A 677 -11.27 10.69 14.48
N GLN A 678 -12.51 10.48 14.06
CA GLN A 678 -12.79 9.64 12.88
C GLN A 678 -12.39 10.33 11.56
N VAL A 679 -12.20 11.65 11.61
CA VAL A 679 -11.99 12.50 10.44
C VAL A 679 -10.66 13.26 10.51
N ILE A 680 -10.29 13.73 11.71
CA ILE A 680 -9.11 14.57 11.96
C ILE A 680 -8.08 13.75 12.74
N PRO A 681 -6.78 13.83 12.39
CA PRO A 681 -5.73 13.19 13.18
C PRO A 681 -5.79 13.62 14.65
N THR A 682 -5.60 12.66 15.56
CA THR A 682 -5.81 12.85 17.01
C THR A 682 -5.03 14.04 17.60
N ALA A 683 -3.77 14.20 17.20
CA ALA A 683 -2.94 15.31 17.64
C ALA A 683 -3.47 16.67 17.18
N ALA A 684 -3.91 16.77 15.92
CA ALA A 684 -4.50 18.00 15.38
C ALA A 684 -5.79 18.37 16.11
N LEU A 685 -6.63 17.38 16.39
CA LEU A 685 -7.88 17.59 17.09
C LEU A 685 -7.66 18.11 18.53
N VAL A 686 -6.67 17.56 19.24
CA VAL A 686 -6.33 18.02 20.60
C VAL A 686 -5.87 19.47 20.59
N VAL A 687 -5.04 19.89 19.65
CA VAL A 687 -4.60 21.30 19.51
C VAL A 687 -5.80 22.23 19.27
N LEU A 688 -6.78 21.79 18.48
CA LEU A 688 -8.01 22.57 18.24
C LEU A 688 -8.93 22.63 19.47
N MET A 689 -9.05 21.52 20.19
CA MET A 689 -9.97 21.41 21.32
C MET A 689 -9.43 22.04 22.61
N ALA A 690 -8.11 22.08 22.81
CA ALA A 690 -7.50 22.56 24.03
C ALA A 690 -7.90 24.02 24.39
N PRO A 691 -7.81 25.03 23.50
CA PRO A 691 -8.26 26.41 23.81
C PRO A 691 -9.75 26.50 24.09
N VAL A 692 -10.57 25.77 23.33
CA VAL A 692 -12.02 25.72 23.53
C VAL A 692 -12.36 25.12 24.89
N THR A 693 -11.66 24.06 25.27
CA THR A 693 -11.84 23.35 26.54
C THR A 693 -11.42 24.21 27.73
N LEU A 694 -10.30 24.93 27.65
CA LEU A 694 -9.84 25.87 28.68
C LEU A 694 -10.80 27.03 28.83
N SER A 695 -11.29 27.60 27.71
CA SER A 695 -12.31 28.65 27.73
C SER A 695 -13.64 28.17 28.34
N ALA A 696 -14.07 26.94 28.02
CA ALA A 696 -15.26 26.33 28.59
C ALA A 696 -15.10 26.09 30.10
N SER A 697 -13.93 25.63 30.55
CA SER A 697 -13.59 25.45 31.96
C SER A 697 -13.76 26.76 32.75
N ALA A 698 -13.17 27.86 32.25
CA ALA A 698 -13.29 29.16 32.88
C ALA A 698 -14.73 29.69 32.90
N THR A 699 -15.53 29.43 31.85
CA THR A 699 -16.92 29.90 31.75
C THR A 699 -17.88 29.11 32.64
N LEU A 700 -17.64 27.78 32.74
CA LEU A 700 -18.52 26.87 33.51
C LEU A 700 -18.09 26.70 34.96
N GLY A 701 -16.93 27.22 35.36
CA GLY A 701 -16.37 27.01 36.70
C GLY A 701 -16.00 25.55 36.99
N ILE A 702 -15.73 24.73 35.92
CA ILE A 702 -15.37 23.33 36.01
C ILE A 702 -13.83 23.21 35.93
N SER A 703 -13.26 22.26 36.66
CA SER A 703 -11.83 22.02 36.70
C SER A 703 -11.24 21.86 35.26
N PRO A 704 -10.22 22.66 34.87
CA PRO A 704 -9.56 22.53 33.58
C PRO A 704 -8.90 21.14 33.40
N HIS A 705 -8.38 20.54 34.48
CA HIS A 705 -7.81 19.21 34.46
C HIS A 705 -8.84 18.14 34.11
N LEU A 706 -10.05 18.21 34.63
CA LEU A 706 -11.14 17.30 34.28
C LEU A 706 -11.46 17.36 32.80
N LEU A 707 -11.63 18.55 32.24
CA LEU A 707 -12.00 18.70 30.84
C LEU A 707 -10.85 18.37 29.90
N MET A 708 -9.61 18.73 30.23
CA MET A 708 -8.41 18.40 29.42
C MET A 708 -8.12 16.89 29.45
N MET A 709 -8.29 16.22 30.59
CA MET A 709 -8.22 14.77 30.69
C MET A 709 -9.27 14.09 29.81
N THR A 710 -10.51 14.67 29.81
CA THR A 710 -11.58 14.18 28.93
C THR A 710 -11.16 14.23 27.44
N VAL A 711 -10.58 15.34 27.00
CA VAL A 711 -10.08 15.50 25.61
C VAL A 711 -8.99 14.48 25.31
N ALA A 712 -8.02 14.29 26.19
CA ALA A 712 -6.91 13.35 25.96
C ALA A 712 -7.39 11.89 25.82
N ILE A 713 -8.25 11.44 26.74
CA ILE A 713 -8.78 10.08 26.74
C ILE A 713 -9.70 9.85 25.53
N SER A 714 -10.59 10.80 25.23
CA SER A 714 -11.50 10.69 24.09
C SER A 714 -10.75 10.71 22.75
N ALA A 715 -9.72 11.55 22.61
CA ALA A 715 -8.88 11.59 21.42
C ALA A 715 -8.14 10.25 21.17
N SER A 716 -7.79 9.53 22.24
CA SER A 716 -7.14 8.22 22.16
C SER A 716 -8.13 7.06 21.98
N SER A 717 -9.45 7.31 21.94
CA SER A 717 -10.52 6.28 21.97
C SER A 717 -11.15 6.02 20.59
N SER A 718 -10.39 6.11 19.52
CA SER A 718 -10.87 5.93 18.14
C SER A 718 -10.77 4.47 17.68
N PHE A 719 -11.60 3.57 18.23
CA PHE A 719 -11.54 2.12 17.96
C PHE A 719 -12.39 1.66 16.77
N ALA A 720 -13.36 2.45 16.32
CA ALA A 720 -14.39 2.03 15.37
C ALA A 720 -13.96 2.11 13.90
N SER A 721 -12.84 2.75 13.58
CA SER A 721 -12.37 2.90 12.21
C SER A 721 -10.95 2.36 12.03
N PRO A 722 -10.68 1.58 10.96
CA PRO A 722 -9.31 1.17 10.67
C PRO A 722 -8.41 2.34 10.26
N LEU A 723 -8.98 3.43 9.74
CA LEU A 723 -8.25 4.61 9.29
C LEU A 723 -7.85 5.55 10.44
N SER A 724 -8.51 5.42 11.59
CA SER A 724 -8.30 6.31 12.73
C SER A 724 -6.94 6.13 13.42
N HIS A 725 -6.35 4.94 13.33
CA HIS A 725 -5.06 4.65 13.96
C HIS A 725 -4.21 3.67 13.15
N PRO A 726 -2.90 3.95 12.94
CA PRO A 726 -2.02 3.08 12.14
C PRO A 726 -1.88 1.65 12.66
N ALA A 727 -2.07 1.39 13.97
CA ALA A 727 -2.06 0.05 14.52
C ALA A 727 -3.18 -0.85 13.96
N HIS A 728 -4.35 -0.25 13.67
CA HIS A 728 -5.44 -0.98 13.01
C HIS A 728 -5.10 -1.35 11.56
N LEU A 729 -4.50 -0.42 10.81
CA LEU A 729 -4.07 -0.69 9.43
C LEU A 729 -3.03 -1.81 9.37
N LEU A 730 -2.13 -1.87 10.37
CA LEU A 730 -1.08 -2.88 10.44
C LEU A 730 -1.65 -4.30 10.54
N VAL A 731 -2.72 -4.49 11.30
CA VAL A 731 -3.33 -5.82 11.52
C VAL A 731 -4.43 -6.14 10.50
N MET A 732 -4.86 -5.15 9.69
CA MET A 732 -5.99 -5.28 8.77
C MET A 732 -5.75 -6.36 7.70
N GLY A 733 -4.61 -6.30 7.02
CA GLY A 733 -4.23 -7.26 5.99
C GLY A 733 -4.03 -8.67 6.54
N PRO A 734 -3.09 -8.88 7.51
CA PRO A 734 -2.83 -10.20 8.08
C PRO A 734 -4.04 -10.85 8.76
N GLY A 735 -4.95 -10.04 9.32
CA GLY A 735 -6.17 -10.51 9.94
C GLY A 735 -7.34 -10.70 8.96
N GLY A 736 -7.19 -10.29 7.69
CA GLY A 736 -8.26 -10.35 6.70
C GLY A 736 -9.50 -9.53 7.08
N TYR A 737 -9.31 -8.42 7.81
CA TYR A 737 -10.42 -7.60 8.30
C TYR A 737 -10.98 -6.68 7.23
N ARG A 738 -12.30 -6.45 7.31
CA ARG A 738 -13.03 -5.45 6.54
C ARG A 738 -13.36 -4.25 7.42
N PHE A 739 -13.66 -3.12 6.83
CA PHE A 739 -14.04 -1.91 7.57
C PHE A 739 -15.12 -2.16 8.64
N LEU A 740 -16.19 -2.89 8.28
CA LEU A 740 -17.31 -3.20 9.18
C LEU A 740 -16.92 -4.07 10.38
N ASP A 741 -15.83 -4.83 10.32
CA ASP A 741 -15.38 -5.63 11.45
C ASP A 741 -14.86 -4.75 12.58
N TYR A 742 -14.17 -3.64 12.23
CA TYR A 742 -13.74 -2.62 13.19
C TYR A 742 -14.95 -1.90 13.82
N VAL A 743 -15.97 -1.58 13.01
CA VAL A 743 -17.19 -0.97 13.55
C VAL A 743 -17.89 -1.91 14.54
N LYS A 744 -18.03 -3.20 14.21
CA LYS A 744 -18.72 -4.18 15.06
C LYS A 744 -18.08 -4.37 16.43
N VAL A 745 -16.75 -4.36 16.51
CA VAL A 745 -16.01 -4.54 17.77
C VAL A 745 -15.69 -3.20 18.42
N GLY A 746 -15.22 -2.24 17.62
CA GLY A 746 -14.74 -0.97 18.10
C GLY A 746 -15.82 0.00 18.54
N ALA A 747 -17.00 0.04 17.89
CA ALA A 747 -18.06 0.95 18.33
C ALA A 747 -18.62 0.61 19.72
N PRO A 748 -18.95 -0.67 20.04
CA PRO A 748 -19.32 -1.05 21.41
C PRO A 748 -18.20 -0.79 22.43
N LEU A 749 -16.93 -1.01 22.05
CA LEU A 749 -15.78 -0.69 22.91
C LEU A 749 -15.68 0.82 23.16
N THR A 750 -15.89 1.65 22.14
CA THR A 750 -15.91 3.12 22.29
C THR A 750 -17.02 3.57 23.24
N VAL A 751 -18.22 2.98 23.12
CA VAL A 751 -19.32 3.24 24.04
C VAL A 751 -18.98 2.82 25.48
N LEU A 752 -18.34 1.67 25.65
CA LEU A 752 -17.89 1.24 26.99
C LEU A 752 -16.88 2.23 27.59
N VAL A 753 -15.88 2.64 26.82
CA VAL A 753 -14.86 3.61 27.26
C VAL A 753 -15.52 4.97 27.57
N PHE A 754 -16.49 5.40 26.76
CA PHE A 754 -17.29 6.59 27.03
C PHE A 754 -17.99 6.49 28.41
N LEU A 755 -18.71 5.39 28.68
CA LEU A 755 -19.43 5.20 29.93
C LEU A 755 -18.46 5.18 31.14
N VAL A 756 -17.35 4.46 31.04
CA VAL A 756 -16.31 4.42 32.08
C VAL A 756 -15.75 5.82 32.33
N SER A 757 -15.47 6.58 31.27
CA SER A 757 -14.90 7.94 31.38
C SER A 757 -15.89 8.91 32.01
N VAL A 758 -17.17 8.94 31.59
CA VAL A 758 -18.20 9.81 32.16
C VAL A 758 -18.47 9.48 33.62
N ALA A 759 -18.36 8.21 34.00
CA ALA A 759 -18.56 7.77 35.37
C ALA A 759 -17.37 8.15 36.28
N LEU A 760 -16.14 7.88 35.84
CA LEU A 760 -14.95 7.95 36.69
C LEU A 760 -14.21 9.29 36.64
N LEU A 761 -14.20 10.00 35.49
CA LEU A 761 -13.44 11.24 35.37
C LEU A 761 -13.86 12.31 36.41
N PRO A 762 -15.19 12.59 36.63
CA PRO A 762 -15.60 13.54 37.64
C PRO A 762 -15.32 13.11 39.08
N VAL A 763 -15.02 11.81 39.30
CA VAL A 763 -14.64 11.27 40.63
C VAL A 763 -13.13 11.41 40.85
N LEU A 764 -12.34 11.15 39.83
CA LEU A 764 -10.87 11.22 39.88
C LEU A 764 -10.38 12.67 39.86
N TRP A 765 -11.05 13.52 39.11
CA TRP A 765 -10.82 14.95 39.01
C TRP A 765 -12.14 15.68 39.35
N PRO A 766 -12.37 16.04 40.60
CA PRO A 766 -13.59 16.77 41.01
C PRO A 766 -13.78 18.03 40.18
N PRO A 767 -15.02 18.32 39.78
CA PRO A 767 -15.35 19.45 38.91
C PRO A 767 -15.08 20.82 39.54
#